data_1e0fec3980d888f73f9e356ea873e19e
#
_entry.id   1e0fec3980d888f73f9e356ea873e19e
#
_cell.length_a   1.000
_cell.length_b   1.000
_cell.length_c   1.000
_cell.angle_alpha   90.00
_cell.angle_beta   90.00
_cell.angle_gamma   90.00
#
_symmetry.space_group_name_H-M   'P 1'
#
loop_
_entity.id
_entity.type
_entity.pdbx_description
1 polymer ?
#
loop_
_entity_poly.entity_id
_entity_poly.type
_entity_poly.pdbx_seq_one_letter_code
_entity_poly.pdbx_strand_id
1 'polypeptide(L)'
;MEQYNVTGMSCAACSSRVEKAVSKVPGVTSCSVSLLTNSMGVEGTASSGEIIKAVQDAGYGASLKGASGAQMSASMSASAAEEALEDHETPILKRRLIASAGFLLVLMYFSMGHMMWGWPLPAWFNDNHVAMGLVQLLLAGIVMVINQKFFISGFKSLWHRAPNMDTLVALGSMASFVWSVYALFAMTRAQVDGDSAAVMNYMMEFYFESAAMILTLITVGKMLEARSKGKTTDALKGLMKLASKTAVVVRDGQESTVPIEQVRKGDIFVVRPGENIPVDGVILEGNSAVNESALTGESIPVDKNPGDAVSAATVNQSGFIRCEATRVGEDTTLSQIIKMVSDAAATKAPIAKIADRVSGVFVPAVISIAIITTIIWLLVGRPFGFALARGISVLVISCPCALGLATPVAIMVGNGMGAKNGILFKTAVSLEEAGKIQIVALDKTGTITKGEPQVTDLVPADRISEEELLTYAYALEKKSEHPLAKAILAKAEERQITAREVSDFQALPGNGLRAVLDNEVLTGGSMKYISNQISIAPELILQAEKLAGEGKTPLLFTKNNKLIGMIAVADVMKEDSPQAVKELQNMGIRVVMLTGDNERTAKAIGAQAGVDEVIAGVLPDGKESVIRSLKEQGRVAMVGDGINDAPALTRADIGIAIGAGTDVAIDAADVVLMKSRLSDVPAAIRLSRATLKNIHENLFWAFFYNVIGIPLAAGVWIPIFGWTLNPMFGAAAMSLSSFCVVTNALRLNLFKVHDSSKDKKIKQNELLASHIADSTGNHTTGNAASDMADNNEIHDHKDQENKKENKENKGMTTITVNVTGMMCGHCEAHVNKAVKEAFGVEDVISSHEKGTTVIHAPEKLDEDKIREVIKEAGYEVTGITQE
;
A
#
# COMPACT_ATOMS: atom_id res chain seq x y z
N MET A 1 1.07 2.78 16.36
CA MET A 1 0.36 3.96 15.78
C MET A 1 -0.95 4.18 16.52
N GLU A 2 -1.16 5.33 17.18
CA GLU A 2 -2.45 5.69 17.79
C GLU A 2 -3.43 6.17 16.73
N GLN A 3 -4.69 5.76 16.83
CA GLN A 3 -5.73 6.17 15.89
C GLN A 3 -6.72 7.15 16.52
N TYR A 4 -7.09 8.19 15.78
CA TYR A 4 -8.06 9.22 16.17
C TYR A 4 -9.16 9.34 15.13
N ASN A 5 -10.39 9.59 15.56
CA ASN A 5 -11.47 10.02 14.69
C ASN A 5 -11.36 11.54 14.51
N VAL A 6 -11.39 12.02 13.27
CA VAL A 6 -11.32 13.45 12.94
C VAL A 6 -12.59 13.88 12.25
N THR A 7 -13.26 14.90 12.78
CA THR A 7 -14.53 15.40 12.25
C THR A 7 -14.39 16.80 11.64
N GLY A 8 -15.23 17.11 10.65
CA GLY A 8 -15.24 18.42 9.98
C GLY A 8 -14.36 18.53 8.74
N MET A 9 -13.68 17.45 8.32
CA MET A 9 -12.93 17.43 7.06
C MET A 9 -13.87 17.23 5.88
N SER A 10 -13.74 18.06 4.85
CA SER A 10 -14.57 18.00 3.63
C SER A 10 -13.76 17.75 2.34
N CYS A 11 -12.43 17.91 2.38
CA CYS A 11 -11.58 17.81 1.20
C CYS A 11 -10.11 17.52 1.57
N ALA A 12 -9.29 17.19 0.57
CA ALA A 12 -7.87 16.92 0.71
C ALA A 12 -7.06 18.06 1.37
N ALA A 13 -7.42 19.33 1.09
CA ALA A 13 -6.77 20.46 1.75
C ALA A 13 -7.02 20.50 3.27
N CYS A 14 -8.19 20.00 3.72
CA CYS A 14 -8.52 19.88 5.15
C CYS A 14 -7.62 18.82 5.81
N SER A 15 -7.50 17.63 5.20
CA SER A 15 -6.65 16.55 5.74
C SER A 15 -5.18 16.96 5.81
N SER A 16 -4.66 17.62 4.77
CA SER A 16 -3.28 18.15 4.76
C SER A 16 -3.02 19.18 5.85
N ARG A 17 -4.04 20.01 6.18
CA ARG A 17 -3.93 21.00 7.24
C ARG A 17 -3.88 20.35 8.62
N VAL A 18 -4.74 19.38 8.90
CA VAL A 18 -4.71 18.62 10.15
C VAL A 18 -3.36 17.94 10.31
N GLU A 19 -2.88 17.27 9.26
CA GLU A 19 -1.58 16.60 9.24
C GLU A 19 -0.43 17.56 9.56
N LYS A 20 -0.39 18.75 8.93
CA LYS A 20 0.61 19.79 9.22
C LYS A 20 0.51 20.36 10.65
N ALA A 21 -0.68 20.45 11.21
CA ALA A 21 -0.86 20.95 12.57
C ALA A 21 -0.34 19.95 13.60
N VAL A 22 -0.69 18.67 13.43
CA VAL A 22 -0.28 17.58 14.33
C VAL A 22 1.21 17.26 14.19
N SER A 23 1.77 17.27 12.97
CA SER A 23 3.21 17.04 12.74
C SER A 23 4.11 18.12 13.38
N LYS A 24 3.56 19.24 13.83
CA LYS A 24 4.30 20.29 14.57
C LYS A 24 4.29 20.07 16.08
N VAL A 25 3.49 19.14 16.58
CA VAL A 25 3.44 18.83 18.02
C VAL A 25 4.73 18.14 18.41
N PRO A 26 5.44 18.63 19.45
CA PRO A 26 6.67 17.98 19.92
C PRO A 26 6.40 16.52 20.30
N GLY A 27 7.27 15.61 19.87
CA GLY A 27 7.13 14.19 20.13
C GLY A 27 6.33 13.41 19.07
N VAL A 28 5.74 14.05 18.06
CA VAL A 28 5.14 13.37 16.91
C VAL A 28 6.22 13.05 15.89
N THR A 29 6.42 11.77 15.59
CA THR A 29 7.37 11.29 14.56
C THR A 29 6.71 11.16 13.19
N SER A 30 5.48 10.67 13.15
CA SER A 30 4.69 10.60 11.92
C SER A 30 3.21 10.90 12.19
N CYS A 31 2.55 11.50 11.19
CA CYS A 31 1.12 11.74 11.21
C CYS A 31 0.55 11.52 9.80
N SER A 32 -0.50 10.72 9.72
CA SER A 32 -1.23 10.46 8.49
C SER A 32 -2.73 10.64 8.71
N VAL A 33 -3.38 11.44 7.85
CA VAL A 33 -4.80 11.78 7.98
C VAL A 33 -5.58 11.26 6.78
N SER A 34 -6.51 10.34 7.00
CA SER A 34 -7.38 9.77 5.97
C SER A 34 -8.71 10.52 5.88
N LEU A 35 -8.94 11.16 4.73
CA LEU A 35 -10.23 11.79 4.43
C LEU A 35 -11.33 10.74 4.19
N LEU A 36 -10.96 9.54 3.78
CA LEU A 36 -11.89 8.49 3.41
C LEU A 36 -12.54 7.85 4.64
N THR A 37 -11.73 7.56 5.65
CA THR A 37 -12.17 6.95 6.92
C THR A 37 -12.45 7.98 8.02
N ASN A 38 -12.24 9.28 7.73
CA ASN A 38 -12.29 10.35 8.73
C ASN A 38 -11.43 10.04 9.97
N SER A 39 -10.29 9.40 9.76
CA SER A 39 -9.36 8.98 10.81
C SER A 39 -7.99 9.59 10.63
N MET A 40 -7.22 9.59 11.69
CA MET A 40 -5.83 10.04 11.73
C MET A 40 -5.01 9.02 12.52
N GLY A 41 -3.90 8.56 11.95
CA GLY A 41 -2.89 7.76 12.61
C GLY A 41 -1.72 8.64 13.02
N VAL A 42 -1.27 8.55 14.27
CA VAL A 42 -0.14 9.31 14.81
C VAL A 42 0.85 8.35 15.46
N GLU A 43 2.12 8.54 15.17
CA GLU A 43 3.24 7.85 15.83
C GLU A 43 4.09 8.86 16.56
N GLY A 44 4.59 8.47 17.74
CA GLY A 44 5.44 9.33 18.56
C GLY A 44 5.13 9.17 20.04
N THR A 45 5.69 10.08 20.82
CA THR A 45 5.57 10.12 22.30
C THR A 45 4.69 11.28 22.79
N ALA A 46 4.06 12.04 21.86
CA ALA A 46 3.17 13.14 22.21
C ALA A 46 1.90 12.64 22.90
N SER A 47 1.38 13.40 23.86
CA SER A 47 0.14 13.03 24.57
C SER A 47 -1.09 13.19 23.68
N SER A 48 -2.09 12.29 23.85
CA SER A 48 -3.36 12.36 23.12
C SER A 48 -4.07 13.71 23.29
N GLY A 49 -3.93 14.36 24.45
CA GLY A 49 -4.51 15.68 24.72
C GLY A 49 -3.89 16.79 23.86
N GLU A 50 -2.58 16.80 23.67
CA GLU A 50 -1.86 17.77 22.82
C GLU A 50 -2.21 17.58 21.35
N ILE A 51 -2.32 16.31 20.90
CA ILE A 51 -2.73 15.96 19.54
C ILE A 51 -4.15 16.45 19.27
N ILE A 52 -5.11 16.17 20.17
CA ILE A 52 -6.50 16.61 20.03
C ILE A 52 -6.59 18.14 19.99
N LYS A 53 -5.83 18.82 20.87
CA LYS A 53 -5.78 20.29 20.90
C LYS A 53 -5.24 20.87 19.59
N ALA A 54 -4.17 20.30 19.03
CA ALA A 54 -3.61 20.76 17.76
C ALA A 54 -4.62 20.63 16.61
N VAL A 55 -5.45 19.57 16.59
CA VAL A 55 -6.53 19.40 15.62
C VAL A 55 -7.64 20.44 15.83
N GLN A 56 -8.01 20.71 17.08
CA GLN A 56 -9.02 21.74 17.43
C GLN A 56 -8.54 23.13 17.05
N ASP A 57 -7.29 23.47 17.32
CA ASP A 57 -6.68 24.75 16.95
C ASP A 57 -6.61 24.93 15.41
N ALA A 58 -6.48 23.82 14.68
CA ALA A 58 -6.59 23.82 13.20
C ALA A 58 -8.03 23.99 12.70
N GLY A 59 -9.03 23.98 13.60
CA GLY A 59 -10.44 24.23 13.28
C GLY A 59 -11.30 22.98 13.07
N TYR A 60 -10.81 21.79 13.45
CA TYR A 60 -11.45 20.47 13.27
C TYR A 60 -11.71 19.82 14.63
N GLY A 61 -12.57 18.77 14.65
CA GLY A 61 -12.78 17.97 15.85
C GLY A 61 -11.90 16.72 15.84
N ALA A 62 -11.41 16.28 17.01
CA ALA A 62 -10.72 15.01 17.14
C ALA A 62 -11.12 14.31 18.43
N SER A 63 -11.13 12.97 18.38
CA SER A 63 -11.31 12.08 19.54
C SER A 63 -10.45 10.83 19.35
N LEU A 64 -9.87 10.33 20.45
CA LEU A 64 -9.10 9.07 20.42
C LEU A 64 -10.05 7.91 20.10
N LYS A 65 -9.66 7.06 19.15
CA LYS A 65 -10.44 5.88 18.79
C LYS A 65 -10.21 4.83 19.87
N GLY A 66 -11.27 4.53 20.65
CA GLY A 66 -11.19 3.61 21.81
C GLY A 66 -11.33 4.26 23.19
N ALA A 67 -11.40 5.60 23.30
CA ALA A 67 -11.42 6.30 24.59
C ALA A 67 -12.82 6.48 25.21
N SER A 68 -13.84 5.76 24.80
CA SER A 68 -15.16 5.82 25.40
C SER A 68 -15.26 4.84 26.58
N GLY A 69 -14.89 5.29 27.75
CA GLY A 69 -15.22 4.66 29.02
C GLY A 69 -14.14 3.76 29.63
N ALA A 70 -13.36 4.30 30.53
CA ALA A 70 -12.37 3.58 31.36
C ALA A 70 -13.03 2.61 32.38
N GLN A 71 -14.14 1.97 32.09
CA GLN A 71 -14.76 0.95 32.94
C GLN A 71 -15.62 -0.10 32.18
N MET A 72 -15.59 -0.17 30.86
CA MET A 72 -16.09 -1.34 30.13
C MET A 72 -14.92 -1.97 29.37
N SER A 73 -14.29 -2.89 30.05
CA SER A 73 -13.28 -3.81 29.57
C SER A 73 -13.57 -4.35 28.16
N ALA A 74 -12.53 -4.33 27.30
CA ALA A 74 -12.19 -5.32 26.25
C ALA A 74 -13.31 -5.82 25.31
N SER A 75 -14.36 -5.06 25.05
CA SER A 75 -15.39 -5.42 24.09
C SER A 75 -15.73 -4.26 23.16
N MET A 76 -14.72 -3.68 22.49
CA MET A 76 -15.04 -3.06 21.20
C MET A 76 -15.28 -4.20 20.23
N SER A 77 -16.48 -4.79 20.37
CA SER A 77 -16.97 -5.85 19.52
C SER A 77 -16.87 -5.45 18.06
N ALA A 78 -16.70 -6.43 17.18
CA ALA A 78 -16.81 -6.27 15.73
C ALA A 78 -18.05 -5.43 15.33
N SER A 79 -19.10 -5.40 16.18
CA SER A 79 -20.29 -4.56 16.04
C SER A 79 -20.03 -3.05 16.13
N ALA A 80 -19.16 -2.57 17.02
CA ALA A 80 -18.85 -1.14 17.14
C ALA A 80 -17.98 -0.66 15.97
N ALA A 81 -17.09 -1.52 15.48
CA ALA A 81 -16.29 -1.24 14.30
C ALA A 81 -17.15 -1.32 13.01
N GLU A 82 -18.14 -2.21 12.94
CA GLU A 82 -19.12 -2.29 11.85
C GLU A 82 -20.00 -1.02 11.82
N GLU A 83 -20.47 -0.55 12.97
CA GLU A 83 -21.25 0.69 13.11
C GLU A 83 -20.43 1.93 12.71
N ALA A 84 -19.15 1.97 13.02
CA ALA A 84 -18.23 3.05 12.59
C ALA A 84 -18.00 3.13 11.07
N LEU A 85 -18.24 2.03 10.36
CA LEU A 85 -18.15 1.95 8.89
C LEU A 85 -19.50 2.13 8.21
N GLU A 86 -20.61 2.24 8.94
CA GLU A 86 -21.92 2.51 8.35
C GLU A 86 -21.97 3.87 7.68
N ASP A 87 -22.65 3.91 6.54
CA ASP A 87 -22.84 5.11 5.75
C ASP A 87 -23.99 5.97 6.32
N HIS A 88 -23.68 6.80 7.29
CA HIS A 88 -24.62 7.76 7.88
C HIS A 88 -24.77 9.04 7.06
N GLU A 89 -23.83 9.34 6.14
CA GLU A 89 -23.85 10.58 5.36
C GLU A 89 -24.79 10.52 4.16
N THR A 90 -24.83 9.40 3.44
CA THR A 90 -25.67 9.26 2.23
C THR A 90 -27.15 9.49 2.51
N PRO A 91 -27.80 8.97 3.58
CA PRO A 91 -29.21 9.26 3.84
C PRO A 91 -29.50 10.73 4.12
N ILE A 92 -28.60 11.43 4.84
CA ILE A 92 -28.73 12.85 5.15
C ILE A 92 -28.60 13.69 3.86
N LEU A 93 -27.58 13.41 3.05
CA LEU A 93 -27.36 14.08 1.77
C LEU A 93 -28.51 13.84 0.78
N LYS A 94 -29.06 12.61 0.76
CA LYS A 94 -30.22 12.26 -0.09
C LYS A 94 -31.46 13.08 0.28
N ARG A 95 -31.77 13.22 1.58
CA ARG A 95 -32.91 14.04 2.05
C ARG A 95 -32.71 15.51 1.67
N ARG A 96 -31.50 16.05 1.88
CA ARG A 96 -31.15 17.44 1.50
C ARG A 96 -31.25 17.65 0.01
N LEU A 97 -30.76 16.70 -0.80
CA LEU A 97 -30.83 16.75 -2.25
C LEU A 97 -32.29 16.77 -2.76
N ILE A 98 -33.14 15.86 -2.25
CA ILE A 98 -34.56 15.81 -2.64
C ILE A 98 -35.26 17.14 -2.34
N ALA A 99 -35.04 17.70 -1.14
CA ALA A 99 -35.59 18.98 -0.76
C ALA A 99 -35.07 20.13 -1.67
N SER A 100 -33.75 20.21 -1.88
CA SER A 100 -33.14 21.23 -2.73
C SER A 100 -33.62 21.11 -4.20
N ALA A 101 -33.72 19.88 -4.73
CA ALA A 101 -34.18 19.63 -6.09
C ALA A 101 -35.66 20.02 -6.28
N GLY A 102 -36.51 19.78 -5.28
CA GLY A 102 -37.91 20.18 -5.32
C GLY A 102 -38.07 21.69 -5.44
N PHE A 103 -37.41 22.47 -4.57
CA PHE A 103 -37.43 23.93 -4.66
C PHE A 103 -36.72 24.48 -5.92
N LEU A 104 -35.65 23.85 -6.35
CA LEU A 104 -34.96 24.22 -7.58
C LEU A 104 -35.83 24.02 -8.82
N LEU A 105 -36.57 22.92 -8.94
CA LEU A 105 -37.48 22.68 -10.06
C LEU A 105 -38.55 23.77 -10.14
N VAL A 106 -39.11 24.19 -9.00
CA VAL A 106 -40.05 25.30 -8.96
C VAL A 106 -39.35 26.60 -9.37
N LEU A 107 -38.15 26.87 -8.87
CA LEU A 107 -37.36 28.04 -9.25
C LEU A 107 -37.10 28.08 -10.76
N MET A 108 -36.68 26.95 -11.35
CA MET A 108 -36.43 26.83 -12.79
C MET A 108 -37.70 26.99 -13.63
N TYR A 109 -38.86 26.60 -13.11
CA TYR A 109 -40.13 26.87 -13.78
C TYR A 109 -40.37 28.38 -13.93
N PHE A 110 -40.11 29.18 -12.90
CA PHE A 110 -40.25 30.62 -12.93
C PHE A 110 -39.16 31.31 -13.76
N SER A 111 -37.88 30.90 -13.63
CA SER A 111 -36.77 31.58 -14.29
C SER A 111 -36.67 31.19 -15.77
N MET A 112 -36.48 29.91 -16.08
CA MET A 112 -36.27 29.42 -17.46
C MET A 112 -37.60 29.04 -18.14
N GLY A 113 -38.49 28.36 -17.44
CA GLY A 113 -39.71 27.81 -18.00
C GLY A 113 -40.60 28.90 -18.55
N HIS A 114 -40.87 29.94 -17.78
CA HIS A 114 -41.69 31.06 -18.24
C HIS A 114 -40.92 32.00 -19.18
N MET A 115 -39.71 32.40 -18.83
CA MET A 115 -38.97 33.40 -19.60
C MET A 115 -38.46 32.92 -20.97
N MET A 116 -38.00 31.64 -21.05
CA MET A 116 -37.44 31.12 -22.31
C MET A 116 -38.46 30.33 -23.12
N TRP A 117 -39.40 29.63 -22.47
CA TRP A 117 -40.33 28.72 -23.14
C TRP A 117 -41.81 29.15 -23.03
N GLY A 118 -42.08 30.30 -22.37
CA GLY A 118 -43.43 30.86 -22.27
C GLY A 118 -44.40 30.00 -21.47
N TRP A 119 -43.94 29.23 -20.50
CA TRP A 119 -44.80 28.38 -19.67
C TRP A 119 -45.80 29.22 -18.88
N PRO A 120 -47.05 28.75 -18.74
CA PRO A 120 -48.08 29.54 -18.13
C PRO A 120 -47.84 29.82 -16.66
N LEU A 121 -48.03 31.09 -16.26
CA LEU A 121 -48.08 31.51 -14.85
C LEU A 121 -49.46 32.07 -14.49
N PRO A 122 -49.81 32.09 -13.20
CA PRO A 122 -51.02 32.81 -12.77
C PRO A 122 -51.05 34.26 -13.24
N ALA A 123 -52.24 34.79 -13.64
CA ALA A 123 -52.38 36.07 -14.27
C ALA A 123 -51.82 37.27 -13.49
N TRP A 124 -51.65 37.18 -12.19
CA TRP A 124 -51.05 38.21 -11.33
C TRP A 124 -49.51 38.36 -11.49
N PHE A 125 -48.84 37.44 -12.17
CA PHE A 125 -47.45 37.55 -12.56
C PHE A 125 -47.27 38.23 -13.92
N ASN A 126 -48.32 38.38 -14.69
CA ASN A 126 -48.24 39.02 -16.00
C ASN A 126 -47.73 40.46 -15.84
N ASP A 127 -46.65 40.81 -16.53
CA ASP A 127 -45.94 42.10 -16.47
C ASP A 127 -45.45 42.49 -15.05
N ASN A 128 -45.56 41.61 -14.06
CA ASN A 128 -45.09 41.87 -12.70
C ASN A 128 -43.72 41.22 -12.46
N HIS A 129 -42.71 41.81 -13.07
CA HIS A 129 -41.33 41.29 -12.99
C HIS A 129 -40.74 41.33 -11.57
N VAL A 130 -41.18 42.27 -10.72
CA VAL A 130 -40.79 42.37 -9.31
C VAL A 130 -41.29 41.16 -8.52
N ALA A 131 -42.55 40.76 -8.70
CA ALA A 131 -43.09 39.58 -8.02
C ALA A 131 -42.35 38.30 -8.44
N MET A 132 -41.99 38.18 -9.71
CA MET A 132 -41.18 37.06 -10.20
C MET A 132 -39.79 37.03 -9.55
N GLY A 133 -39.14 38.15 -9.44
CA GLY A 133 -37.82 38.28 -8.77
C GLY A 133 -37.91 37.92 -7.27
N LEU A 134 -38.98 38.34 -6.58
CA LEU A 134 -39.21 37.99 -5.15
C LEU A 134 -39.43 36.48 -4.93
N VAL A 135 -40.20 35.84 -5.82
CA VAL A 135 -40.36 34.36 -5.76
C VAL A 135 -39.03 33.66 -5.96
N GLN A 136 -38.24 34.08 -6.92
CA GLN A 136 -36.91 33.52 -7.17
C GLN A 136 -35.98 33.76 -5.98
N LEU A 137 -35.97 34.93 -5.37
CA LEU A 137 -35.19 35.23 -4.15
C LEU A 137 -35.60 34.32 -2.99
N LEU A 138 -36.90 34.14 -2.73
CA LEU A 138 -37.36 33.25 -1.65
C LEU A 138 -36.97 31.79 -1.89
N LEU A 139 -37.19 31.26 -3.08
CA LEU A 139 -36.85 29.88 -3.43
C LEU A 139 -35.35 29.65 -3.37
N ALA A 140 -34.53 30.54 -3.90
CA ALA A 140 -33.06 30.44 -3.80
C ALA A 140 -32.60 30.51 -2.34
N GLY A 141 -33.17 31.45 -1.55
CA GLY A 141 -32.88 31.56 -0.11
C GLY A 141 -33.19 30.28 0.65
N ILE A 142 -34.31 29.58 0.39
CA ILE A 142 -34.66 28.31 0.97
C ILE A 142 -33.60 27.25 0.63
N VAL A 143 -33.19 27.15 -0.65
CA VAL A 143 -32.12 26.21 -1.07
C VAL A 143 -30.79 26.49 -0.37
N MET A 144 -30.44 27.77 -0.18
CA MET A 144 -29.24 28.19 0.56
C MET A 144 -29.31 27.79 2.04
N VAL A 145 -30.45 27.94 2.69
CA VAL A 145 -30.67 27.52 4.09
C VAL A 145 -30.59 26.01 4.22
N ILE A 146 -31.20 25.24 3.32
CA ILE A 146 -31.06 23.76 3.29
C ILE A 146 -29.59 23.35 3.21
N ASN A 147 -28.78 24.10 2.48
CA ASN A 147 -27.36 23.84 2.22
C ASN A 147 -26.41 24.70 3.04
N GLN A 148 -26.85 25.29 4.16
CA GLN A 148 -26.06 26.21 5.00
C GLN A 148 -24.69 25.68 5.46
N LYS A 149 -24.51 24.36 5.55
CA LYS A 149 -23.23 23.73 5.91
C LYS A 149 -22.08 24.19 5.00
N PHE A 150 -22.32 24.39 3.70
CA PHE A 150 -21.29 24.86 2.76
C PHE A 150 -20.82 26.29 3.10
N PHE A 151 -21.74 27.15 3.51
CA PHE A 151 -21.42 28.52 3.90
C PHE A 151 -20.67 28.55 5.24
N ILE A 152 -21.14 27.81 6.24
CA ILE A 152 -20.50 27.75 7.57
C ILE A 152 -19.08 27.21 7.44
N SER A 153 -18.90 26.08 6.75
CA SER A 153 -17.59 25.46 6.53
C SER A 153 -16.68 26.35 5.68
N GLY A 154 -17.21 26.89 4.56
CA GLY A 154 -16.46 27.69 3.61
C GLY A 154 -15.95 28.99 4.19
N PHE A 155 -16.81 29.75 4.89
CA PHE A 155 -16.41 31.03 5.52
C PHE A 155 -15.52 30.81 6.75
N LYS A 156 -15.78 29.78 7.55
CA LYS A 156 -14.89 29.41 8.65
C LYS A 156 -13.47 29.09 8.14
N SER A 157 -13.35 28.33 7.07
CA SER A 157 -12.05 28.00 6.46
C SER A 157 -11.36 29.25 5.87
N LEU A 158 -12.12 30.13 5.25
CA LEU A 158 -11.60 31.41 4.71
C LEU A 158 -11.06 32.30 5.83
N TRP A 159 -11.79 32.43 6.94
CA TRP A 159 -11.38 33.20 8.12
C TRP A 159 -10.06 32.72 8.71
N HIS A 160 -9.87 31.40 8.75
CA HIS A 160 -8.62 30.79 9.19
C HIS A 160 -7.51 30.77 8.12
N ARG A 161 -7.64 31.54 7.03
CA ARG A 161 -6.68 31.62 5.91
C ARG A 161 -6.33 30.26 5.29
N ALA A 162 -7.31 29.36 5.26
CA ALA A 162 -7.19 28.02 4.66
C ALA A 162 -8.42 27.73 3.80
N PRO A 163 -8.63 28.48 2.71
CA PRO A 163 -9.76 28.25 1.86
C PRO A 163 -9.79 26.81 1.35
N ASN A 164 -10.96 26.21 1.38
CA ASN A 164 -11.22 24.86 0.95
C ASN A 164 -12.26 24.83 -0.20
N MET A 165 -12.67 23.65 -0.60
CA MET A 165 -13.69 23.46 -1.61
C MET A 165 -15.01 24.18 -1.25
N ASP A 166 -15.46 24.06 0.01
CA ASP A 166 -16.70 24.68 0.46
C ASP A 166 -16.61 26.23 0.36
N THR A 167 -15.39 26.79 0.48
CA THR A 167 -15.13 28.22 0.26
C THR A 167 -15.46 28.66 -1.17
N LEU A 168 -15.03 27.88 -2.18
CA LEU A 168 -15.31 28.20 -3.59
C LEU A 168 -16.81 28.19 -3.87
N VAL A 169 -17.49 27.18 -3.34
CA VAL A 169 -18.95 27.02 -3.46
C VAL A 169 -19.69 28.15 -2.77
N ALA A 170 -19.29 28.47 -1.53
CA ALA A 170 -19.90 29.52 -0.74
C ALA A 170 -19.71 30.90 -1.41
N LEU A 171 -18.52 31.21 -1.90
CA LEU A 171 -18.23 32.46 -2.62
C LEU A 171 -19.02 32.55 -3.92
N GLY A 172 -19.04 31.51 -4.74
CA GLY A 172 -19.76 31.50 -6.01
C GLY A 172 -21.28 31.66 -5.84
N SER A 173 -21.87 30.83 -4.93
CA SER A 173 -23.33 30.91 -4.67
C SER A 173 -23.73 32.23 -3.98
N MET A 174 -22.94 32.70 -3.00
CA MET A 174 -23.22 33.97 -2.31
C MET A 174 -23.08 35.15 -3.27
N ALA A 175 -22.06 35.21 -4.12
CA ALA A 175 -21.86 36.27 -5.10
C ALA A 175 -23.03 36.31 -6.09
N SER A 176 -23.49 35.17 -6.60
CA SER A 176 -24.68 35.03 -7.45
C SER A 176 -25.93 35.60 -6.77
N PHE A 177 -26.15 35.22 -5.50
CA PHE A 177 -27.31 35.63 -4.73
C PHE A 177 -27.28 37.14 -4.42
N VAL A 178 -26.18 37.69 -3.92
CA VAL A 178 -26.01 39.09 -3.55
C VAL A 178 -26.18 40.00 -4.78
N TRP A 179 -25.59 39.62 -5.93
CA TRP A 179 -25.77 40.35 -7.16
C TRP A 179 -27.24 40.37 -7.63
N SER A 180 -27.92 39.23 -7.56
CA SER A 180 -29.31 39.13 -7.92
C SER A 180 -30.22 39.97 -7.01
N VAL A 181 -29.89 40.05 -5.72
CA VAL A 181 -30.58 40.95 -4.77
C VAL A 181 -30.37 42.41 -5.17
N TYR A 182 -29.13 42.79 -5.49
CA TYR A 182 -28.84 44.15 -5.99
C TYR A 182 -29.62 44.45 -7.28
N ALA A 183 -29.59 43.52 -8.26
CA ALA A 183 -30.32 43.68 -9.51
C ALA A 183 -31.86 43.83 -9.29
N LEU A 184 -32.40 43.05 -8.32
CA LEU A 184 -33.80 43.14 -7.92
C LEU A 184 -34.11 44.53 -7.34
N PHE A 185 -33.28 45.07 -6.44
CA PHE A 185 -33.48 46.42 -5.92
C PHE A 185 -33.34 47.49 -7.01
N ALA A 186 -32.35 47.39 -7.90
CA ALA A 186 -32.20 48.28 -9.04
C ALA A 186 -33.38 48.21 -10.01
N MET A 187 -33.92 47.02 -10.23
CA MET A 187 -35.12 46.80 -11.03
C MET A 187 -36.38 47.47 -10.42
N THR A 188 -36.55 47.42 -9.06
CA THR A 188 -37.67 48.12 -8.41
C THR A 188 -37.59 49.63 -8.64
N ARG A 189 -36.38 50.20 -8.63
CA ARG A 189 -36.16 51.62 -8.93
C ARG A 189 -36.52 51.97 -10.39
N ALA A 190 -35.99 51.14 -11.35
CA ALA A 190 -36.32 51.27 -12.76
C ALA A 190 -37.84 51.15 -13.04
N GLN A 191 -38.55 50.30 -12.32
CA GLN A 191 -40.01 50.12 -12.40
C GLN A 191 -40.71 51.42 -11.95
N VAL A 192 -40.26 52.05 -10.84
CA VAL A 192 -40.82 53.31 -10.35
C VAL A 192 -40.56 54.46 -11.34
N ASP A 193 -39.35 54.47 -11.94
CA ASP A 193 -38.98 55.49 -12.94
C ASP A 193 -39.64 55.22 -14.32
N GLY A 194 -40.37 54.17 -14.51
CA GLY A 194 -41.08 53.80 -15.75
C GLY A 194 -40.16 53.37 -16.89
N ASP A 195 -38.90 52.98 -16.59
CA ASP A 195 -37.93 52.48 -17.59
C ASP A 195 -38.07 51.00 -17.83
N SER A 196 -38.95 50.61 -18.72
CA SER A 196 -39.19 49.19 -19.06
C SER A 196 -37.96 48.51 -19.66
N ALA A 197 -37.07 49.24 -20.34
CA ALA A 197 -35.85 48.66 -20.90
C ALA A 197 -34.84 48.32 -19.80
N ALA A 198 -34.67 49.22 -18.82
CA ALA A 198 -33.82 48.93 -17.64
C ALA A 198 -34.40 47.79 -16.79
N VAL A 199 -35.70 47.69 -16.59
CA VAL A 199 -36.38 46.56 -15.89
C VAL A 199 -36.04 45.24 -16.55
N MET A 200 -36.17 45.15 -17.87
CA MET A 200 -35.84 43.93 -18.61
C MET A 200 -34.35 43.60 -18.53
N ASN A 201 -33.46 44.58 -18.61
CA ASN A 201 -32.02 44.34 -18.47
C ASN A 201 -31.66 43.77 -17.08
N TYR A 202 -32.18 44.37 -15.98
CA TYR A 202 -31.92 43.84 -14.64
C TYR A 202 -32.54 42.45 -14.41
N MET A 203 -33.69 42.16 -15.02
CA MET A 203 -34.32 40.84 -14.97
C MET A 203 -33.44 39.75 -15.63
N MET A 204 -32.78 40.11 -16.75
CA MET A 204 -31.82 39.19 -17.42
C MET A 204 -30.52 39.01 -16.63
N GLU A 205 -30.22 39.85 -15.64
CA GLU A 205 -29.07 39.77 -14.78
C GLU A 205 -29.32 39.00 -13.47
N PHE A 206 -30.47 38.32 -13.31
CA PHE A 206 -30.72 37.46 -12.18
C PHE A 206 -29.93 36.16 -12.28
N TYR A 207 -29.24 35.79 -11.21
CA TYR A 207 -28.49 34.56 -11.03
C TYR A 207 -28.98 33.74 -9.81
N PHE A 208 -30.26 33.94 -9.35
CA PHE A 208 -30.87 33.21 -8.27
C PHE A 208 -30.90 31.71 -8.54
N GLU A 209 -31.21 31.32 -9.76
CA GLU A 209 -31.20 29.96 -10.21
C GLU A 209 -29.77 29.37 -10.19
N SER A 210 -28.78 30.18 -10.60
CA SER A 210 -27.38 29.77 -10.57
C SER A 210 -26.92 29.48 -9.14
N ALA A 211 -27.26 30.38 -8.17
CA ALA A 211 -26.94 30.18 -6.76
C ALA A 211 -27.53 28.87 -6.20
N ALA A 212 -28.81 28.59 -6.51
CA ALA A 212 -29.49 27.39 -6.05
C ALA A 212 -28.99 26.13 -6.78
N MET A 213 -28.74 26.20 -8.09
CA MET A 213 -28.29 25.10 -8.92
C MET A 213 -26.88 24.65 -8.52
N ILE A 214 -25.94 25.58 -8.28
CA ILE A 214 -24.58 25.29 -7.80
C ILE A 214 -24.67 24.42 -6.54
N LEU A 215 -25.45 24.83 -5.53
CA LEU A 215 -25.60 24.09 -4.27
C LEU A 215 -26.22 22.71 -4.46
N THR A 216 -27.24 22.62 -5.31
CA THR A 216 -27.94 21.37 -5.57
C THR A 216 -27.04 20.37 -6.32
N LEU A 217 -26.35 20.80 -7.38
CA LEU A 217 -25.46 19.93 -8.16
C LEU A 217 -24.25 19.48 -7.34
N ILE A 218 -23.70 20.36 -6.50
CA ILE A 218 -22.63 19.96 -5.58
C ILE A 218 -23.13 18.96 -4.55
N THR A 219 -24.39 19.09 -4.06
CA THR A 219 -25.00 18.11 -3.17
C THR A 219 -25.19 16.77 -3.87
N VAL A 220 -25.51 16.73 -5.20
CA VAL A 220 -25.48 15.49 -6.01
C VAL A 220 -24.07 14.88 -5.99
N GLY A 221 -23.05 15.68 -6.31
CA GLY A 221 -21.66 15.23 -6.31
C GLY A 221 -21.24 14.63 -4.96
N LYS A 222 -21.56 15.32 -3.86
CA LYS A 222 -21.28 14.86 -2.49
C LYS A 222 -22.05 13.59 -2.11
N MET A 223 -23.29 13.45 -2.54
CA MET A 223 -24.07 12.22 -2.32
C MET A 223 -23.46 11.04 -3.07
N LEU A 224 -23.06 11.21 -4.33
CA LEU A 224 -22.40 10.18 -5.12
C LEU A 224 -21.04 9.81 -4.52
N GLU A 225 -20.31 10.81 -4.03
CA GLU A 225 -19.04 10.62 -3.29
C GLU A 225 -19.26 9.77 -2.03
N ALA A 226 -20.21 10.13 -1.16
CA ALA A 226 -20.53 9.40 0.07
C ALA A 226 -20.94 7.94 -0.23
N ARG A 227 -21.87 7.74 -1.19
CA ARG A 227 -22.29 6.41 -1.61
C ARG A 227 -21.14 5.56 -2.14
N SER A 228 -20.21 6.17 -2.84
CA SER A 228 -19.07 5.47 -3.42
C SER A 228 -18.03 5.12 -2.36
N LYS A 229 -17.80 6.03 -1.40
CA LYS A 229 -16.99 5.72 -0.20
C LYS A 229 -17.56 4.52 0.55
N GLY A 230 -18.88 4.45 0.75
CA GLY A 230 -19.54 3.29 1.35
C GLY A 230 -19.26 1.98 0.61
N LYS A 231 -19.28 1.98 -0.72
CA LYS A 231 -18.95 0.79 -1.53
C LYS A 231 -17.48 0.39 -1.46
N THR A 232 -16.56 1.31 -1.24
CA THR A 232 -15.13 0.97 -1.12
C THR A 232 -14.81 0.28 0.20
N THR A 233 -15.63 0.48 1.24
CA THR A 233 -15.51 -0.21 2.54
C THR A 233 -16.19 -1.57 2.57
N ASP A 234 -16.91 -1.97 1.52
CA ASP A 234 -17.68 -3.23 1.48
C ASP A 234 -16.79 -4.48 1.63
N ALA A 235 -15.54 -4.44 1.15
CA ALA A 235 -14.60 -5.54 1.31
C ALA A 235 -14.25 -5.75 2.80
N LEU A 236 -13.97 -4.66 3.52
CA LEU A 236 -13.69 -4.70 4.96
C LEU A 236 -14.92 -5.16 5.76
N LYS A 237 -16.11 -4.61 5.43
CA LYS A 237 -17.37 -5.07 6.04
C LYS A 237 -17.64 -6.54 5.76
N GLY A 238 -17.27 -7.03 4.57
CA GLY A 238 -17.36 -8.45 4.20
C GLY A 238 -16.55 -9.32 5.14
N LEU A 239 -15.30 -8.96 5.42
CA LEU A 239 -14.42 -9.68 6.36
C LEU A 239 -14.98 -9.64 7.79
N MET A 240 -15.45 -8.47 8.25
CA MET A 240 -16.03 -8.33 9.60
C MET A 240 -17.28 -9.17 9.80
N LYS A 241 -18.12 -9.34 8.77
CA LYS A 241 -19.33 -10.19 8.83
C LYS A 241 -19.05 -11.69 8.98
N LEU A 242 -17.81 -12.13 8.69
CA LEU A 242 -17.40 -13.52 8.86
C LEU A 242 -17.14 -13.87 10.33
N ALA A 243 -16.90 -12.87 11.19
CA ALA A 243 -16.66 -13.07 12.61
C ALA A 243 -17.91 -13.68 13.28
N SER A 244 -17.71 -14.78 14.02
CA SER A 244 -18.75 -15.42 14.82
C SER A 244 -19.11 -14.55 16.03
N LYS A 245 -20.40 -14.45 16.37
CA LYS A 245 -20.85 -13.69 17.54
C LYS A 245 -20.87 -14.54 18.82
N THR A 246 -20.94 -15.85 18.68
CA THR A 246 -21.01 -16.81 19.78
C THR A 246 -20.12 -18.02 19.49
N ALA A 247 -19.71 -18.73 20.54
CA ALA A 247 -18.99 -19.98 20.48
C ALA A 247 -19.68 -21.01 21.41
N VAL A 248 -19.62 -22.29 21.04
CA VAL A 248 -20.03 -23.40 21.92
C VAL A 248 -18.78 -23.88 22.65
N VAL A 249 -18.68 -23.60 23.95
CA VAL A 249 -17.52 -23.93 24.78
C VAL A 249 -17.88 -25.08 25.73
N VAL A 250 -16.97 -25.99 25.94
CA VAL A 250 -17.10 -27.09 26.89
C VAL A 250 -16.38 -26.72 28.19
N ARG A 251 -17.13 -26.47 29.26
CA ARG A 251 -16.61 -26.21 30.60
C ARG A 251 -17.19 -27.24 31.56
N ASP A 252 -16.37 -27.85 32.39
CA ASP A 252 -16.78 -28.88 33.34
C ASP A 252 -17.56 -30.05 32.68
N GLY A 253 -17.23 -30.38 31.43
CA GLY A 253 -17.87 -31.46 30.68
C GLY A 253 -19.25 -31.12 30.08
N GLN A 254 -19.74 -29.86 30.24
CA GLN A 254 -20.99 -29.40 29.68
C GLN A 254 -20.77 -28.37 28.56
N GLU A 255 -21.51 -28.54 27.46
CA GLU A 255 -21.52 -27.56 26.38
C GLU A 255 -22.37 -26.34 26.73
N SER A 256 -21.84 -25.15 26.57
CA SER A 256 -22.55 -23.89 26.76
C SER A 256 -22.25 -22.92 25.64
N THR A 257 -23.30 -22.26 25.13
CA THR A 257 -23.13 -21.18 24.13
C THR A 257 -22.82 -19.89 24.87
N VAL A 258 -21.63 -19.33 24.58
CA VAL A 258 -21.17 -18.07 25.18
C VAL A 258 -20.93 -17.03 24.09
N PRO A 259 -21.07 -15.72 24.42
CA PRO A 259 -20.57 -14.66 23.54
C PRO A 259 -19.09 -14.85 23.25
N ILE A 260 -18.64 -14.47 22.03
CA ILE A 260 -17.25 -14.68 21.59
C ILE A 260 -16.21 -14.01 22.49
N GLU A 261 -16.59 -12.89 23.13
CA GLU A 261 -15.74 -12.12 24.05
C GLU A 261 -15.46 -12.85 25.38
N GLN A 262 -16.23 -13.88 25.69
CA GLN A 262 -16.08 -14.70 26.91
C GLN A 262 -15.23 -15.95 26.70
N VAL A 263 -14.81 -16.21 25.45
CA VAL A 263 -13.89 -17.32 25.12
C VAL A 263 -12.49 -16.93 25.56
N ARG A 264 -11.79 -17.84 26.24
CA ARG A 264 -10.42 -17.63 26.74
C ARG A 264 -9.48 -18.59 26.05
N LYS A 265 -8.21 -18.21 25.98
CA LYS A 265 -7.15 -19.11 25.53
C LYS A 265 -7.12 -20.35 26.42
N GLY A 266 -7.09 -21.56 25.79
CA GLY A 266 -7.16 -22.84 26.46
C GLY A 266 -8.59 -23.36 26.68
N ASP A 267 -9.64 -22.59 26.35
CA ASP A 267 -11.02 -23.11 26.37
C ASP A 267 -11.18 -24.16 25.24
N ILE A 268 -11.90 -25.23 25.55
CA ILE A 268 -12.26 -26.22 24.55
C ILE A 268 -13.56 -25.78 23.90
N PHE A 269 -13.58 -25.67 22.59
CA PHE A 269 -14.78 -25.35 21.84
C PHE A 269 -15.12 -26.43 20.81
N VAL A 270 -16.39 -26.47 20.43
CA VAL A 270 -16.97 -27.45 19.54
C VAL A 270 -17.49 -26.78 18.28
N VAL A 271 -17.23 -27.41 17.13
CA VAL A 271 -17.75 -26.91 15.84
C VAL A 271 -18.40 -28.06 15.09
N ARG A 272 -19.69 -27.89 14.76
CA ARG A 272 -20.46 -28.87 14.01
C ARG A 272 -20.38 -28.62 12.51
N PRO A 273 -20.71 -29.59 11.67
CA PRO A 273 -20.81 -29.40 10.23
C PRO A 273 -21.70 -28.22 9.87
N GLY A 274 -21.19 -27.34 8.98
CA GLY A 274 -21.87 -26.12 8.54
C GLY A 274 -21.68 -24.90 9.44
N GLU A 275 -21.05 -25.05 10.62
CA GLU A 275 -20.77 -23.92 11.52
C GLU A 275 -19.44 -23.24 11.19
N ASN A 276 -19.37 -21.94 11.48
CA ASN A 276 -18.12 -21.18 11.43
C ASN A 276 -17.26 -21.49 12.65
N ILE A 277 -15.95 -21.60 12.45
CA ILE A 277 -14.97 -21.72 13.52
C ILE A 277 -14.90 -20.36 14.25
N PRO A 278 -15.16 -20.32 15.58
CA PRO A 278 -15.37 -19.05 16.28
C PRO A 278 -14.05 -18.32 16.60
N VAL A 279 -12.99 -19.05 16.95
CA VAL A 279 -11.65 -18.54 17.32
C VAL A 279 -10.58 -19.42 16.73
N ASP A 280 -9.32 -18.96 16.71
CA ASP A 280 -8.20 -19.80 16.27
C ASP A 280 -7.93 -20.88 17.31
N GLY A 281 -7.67 -22.09 16.83
CA GLY A 281 -7.46 -23.24 17.70
C GLY A 281 -6.68 -24.37 17.06
N VAL A 282 -6.48 -25.43 17.83
CA VAL A 282 -5.91 -26.71 17.39
C VAL A 282 -6.93 -27.80 17.63
N ILE A 283 -7.12 -28.68 16.67
CA ILE A 283 -8.03 -29.81 16.76
C ILE A 283 -7.50 -30.82 17.78
N LEU A 284 -8.28 -31.13 18.80
CA LEU A 284 -7.98 -32.16 19.79
C LEU A 284 -8.60 -33.52 19.37
N GLU A 285 -9.83 -33.51 18.89
CA GLU A 285 -10.59 -34.69 18.53
C GLU A 285 -11.43 -34.43 17.26
N GLY A 286 -11.57 -35.45 16.42
CA GLY A 286 -12.34 -35.40 15.18
C GLY A 286 -11.49 -35.03 13.99
N ASN A 287 -12.06 -35.22 12.79
CA ASN A 287 -11.49 -34.84 11.51
C ASN A 287 -12.56 -34.19 10.66
N SER A 288 -12.19 -33.25 9.82
CA SER A 288 -13.11 -32.56 8.94
C SER A 288 -12.43 -31.91 7.76
N ALA A 289 -13.19 -31.68 6.69
CA ALA A 289 -12.83 -30.78 5.62
C ALA A 289 -13.25 -29.36 6.02
N VAL A 290 -12.32 -28.42 6.11
CA VAL A 290 -12.55 -27.02 6.50
C VAL A 290 -12.42 -26.12 5.27
N ASN A 291 -13.42 -25.31 5.01
CA ASN A 291 -13.38 -24.31 3.95
C ASN A 291 -12.73 -23.04 4.47
N GLU A 292 -11.52 -22.77 4.02
CA GLU A 292 -10.72 -21.60 4.38
C GLU A 292 -10.84 -20.44 3.36
N SER A 293 -11.75 -20.54 2.39
CA SER A 293 -11.89 -19.58 1.29
C SER A 293 -12.10 -18.13 1.73
N ALA A 294 -12.68 -17.94 2.90
CA ALA A 294 -12.91 -16.62 3.49
C ALA A 294 -11.60 -15.87 3.82
N LEU A 295 -10.54 -16.58 4.19
CA LEU A 295 -9.23 -16.04 4.57
C LEU A 295 -8.21 -16.19 3.45
N THR A 296 -8.19 -17.35 2.79
CA THR A 296 -7.19 -17.68 1.78
C THR A 296 -7.67 -17.38 0.36
N GLY A 297 -8.99 -17.32 0.12
CA GLY A 297 -9.57 -17.18 -1.21
C GLY A 297 -9.56 -18.48 -2.02
N GLU A 298 -9.23 -19.64 -1.40
CA GLU A 298 -9.27 -20.95 -2.06
C GLU A 298 -10.60 -21.63 -1.83
N SER A 299 -11.22 -22.09 -2.91
CA SER A 299 -12.54 -22.73 -2.84
C SER A 299 -12.50 -24.21 -2.48
N ILE A 300 -11.31 -24.85 -2.51
CA ILE A 300 -11.14 -26.25 -2.20
C ILE A 300 -10.99 -26.40 -0.68
N PRO A 301 -11.84 -27.16 -0.01
CA PRO A 301 -11.72 -27.42 1.41
C PRO A 301 -10.42 -28.20 1.74
N VAL A 302 -9.84 -27.89 2.89
CA VAL A 302 -8.60 -28.53 3.39
C VAL A 302 -8.99 -29.57 4.44
N ASP A 303 -8.50 -30.79 4.28
CA ASP A 303 -8.69 -31.85 5.29
C ASP A 303 -7.84 -31.53 6.53
N LYS A 304 -8.47 -31.56 7.70
CA LYS A 304 -7.88 -31.28 9.00
C LYS A 304 -8.06 -32.46 9.95
N ASN A 305 -6.98 -32.81 10.63
CA ASN A 305 -6.89 -33.93 11.58
C ASN A 305 -6.52 -33.41 12.98
N PRO A 306 -6.59 -34.27 14.02
CA PRO A 306 -6.09 -33.90 15.35
C PRO A 306 -4.63 -33.45 15.31
N GLY A 307 -4.36 -32.31 15.94
CA GLY A 307 -3.06 -31.60 15.90
C GLY A 307 -2.98 -30.48 14.87
N ASP A 308 -3.89 -30.39 13.90
CA ASP A 308 -3.89 -29.34 12.90
C ASP A 308 -4.52 -28.05 13.44
N ALA A 309 -3.97 -26.92 13.00
CA ALA A 309 -4.50 -25.60 13.32
C ALA A 309 -5.75 -25.26 12.50
N VAL A 310 -6.70 -24.59 13.12
CA VAL A 310 -7.90 -24.02 12.51
C VAL A 310 -8.01 -22.53 12.82
N SER A 311 -8.53 -21.77 11.88
CA SER A 311 -8.61 -20.30 11.98
C SER A 311 -10.05 -19.82 12.12
N ALA A 312 -10.23 -18.75 12.87
CA ALA A 312 -11.53 -18.09 13.00
C ALA A 312 -12.11 -17.69 11.63
N ALA A 313 -13.44 -17.73 11.53
CA ALA A 313 -14.19 -17.40 10.31
C ALA A 313 -14.06 -18.39 9.14
N THR A 314 -13.36 -19.50 9.30
CA THR A 314 -13.42 -20.62 8.36
C THR A 314 -14.65 -21.51 8.66
N VAL A 315 -15.09 -22.30 7.68
CA VAL A 315 -16.36 -23.07 7.78
C VAL A 315 -16.03 -24.56 7.87
N ASN A 316 -16.47 -25.20 8.95
CA ASN A 316 -16.42 -26.63 9.10
C ASN A 316 -17.44 -27.31 8.16
N GLN A 317 -17.01 -28.16 7.21
CA GLN A 317 -17.94 -28.69 6.20
C GLN A 317 -18.51 -30.07 6.53
N SER A 318 -17.73 -30.97 7.15
CA SER A 318 -18.15 -32.37 7.19
C SER A 318 -18.16 -32.99 8.58
N GLY A 319 -17.07 -32.99 9.30
CA GLY A 319 -16.92 -33.70 10.58
C GLY A 319 -17.31 -32.86 11.80
N PHE A 320 -17.52 -33.52 12.94
CA PHE A 320 -17.57 -32.88 14.24
C PHE A 320 -16.14 -32.75 14.77
N ILE A 321 -15.73 -31.54 15.16
CA ILE A 321 -14.40 -31.29 15.70
C ILE A 321 -14.47 -30.61 17.07
N ARG A 322 -13.57 -31.03 17.96
CA ARG A 322 -13.29 -30.36 19.24
C ARG A 322 -11.92 -29.73 19.17
N CYS A 323 -11.85 -28.46 19.46
CA CYS A 323 -10.63 -27.68 19.34
C CYS A 323 -10.30 -26.98 20.67
N GLU A 324 -9.01 -26.77 20.93
CA GLU A 324 -8.53 -25.91 21.99
C GLU A 324 -8.23 -24.51 21.44
N ALA A 325 -8.75 -23.47 22.07
CA ALA A 325 -8.52 -22.09 21.67
C ALA A 325 -7.09 -21.63 21.90
N THR A 326 -6.37 -21.28 20.84
CA THR A 326 -4.98 -20.82 20.87
C THR A 326 -4.86 -19.32 20.84
N ARG A 327 -5.71 -18.63 20.04
CA ARG A 327 -5.78 -17.17 19.93
C ARG A 327 -7.24 -16.74 20.02
N VAL A 328 -7.52 -15.68 20.78
CA VAL A 328 -8.87 -15.19 21.06
C VAL A 328 -8.94 -13.67 20.94
N GLY A 329 -10.13 -13.12 20.67
CA GLY A 329 -10.36 -11.68 20.63
C GLY A 329 -9.57 -10.97 19.51
N GLU A 330 -8.77 -9.98 19.88
CA GLU A 330 -7.96 -9.17 18.94
C GLU A 330 -6.77 -9.97 18.34
N ASP A 331 -6.36 -11.05 19.00
CA ASP A 331 -5.21 -11.86 18.56
C ASP A 331 -5.59 -12.92 17.50
N THR A 332 -6.88 -13.11 17.21
CA THR A 332 -7.29 -14.04 16.15
C THR A 332 -6.78 -13.59 14.79
N THR A 333 -6.48 -14.57 13.93
CA THR A 333 -6.02 -14.33 12.55
C THR A 333 -6.97 -13.38 11.79
N LEU A 334 -8.28 -13.56 11.92
CA LEU A 334 -9.26 -12.66 11.31
C LEU A 334 -9.14 -11.23 11.85
N SER A 335 -9.02 -11.06 13.16
CA SER A 335 -8.88 -9.73 13.78
C SER A 335 -7.61 -9.02 13.32
N GLN A 336 -6.50 -9.73 13.22
CA GLN A 336 -5.24 -9.19 12.68
C GLN A 336 -5.36 -8.78 11.22
N ILE A 337 -6.02 -9.57 10.37
CA ILE A 337 -6.30 -9.21 8.98
C ILE A 337 -7.14 -7.93 8.90
N ILE A 338 -8.23 -7.85 9.66
CA ILE A 338 -9.10 -6.65 9.73
C ILE A 338 -8.29 -5.44 10.16
N LYS A 339 -7.44 -5.57 11.17
CA LYS A 339 -6.57 -4.51 11.66
C LYS A 339 -5.58 -4.05 10.59
N MET A 340 -4.86 -4.98 9.93
CA MET A 340 -3.93 -4.64 8.86
C MET A 340 -4.62 -3.88 7.71
N VAL A 341 -5.79 -4.33 7.26
CA VAL A 341 -6.54 -3.65 6.19
C VAL A 341 -7.03 -2.27 6.64
N SER A 342 -7.44 -2.13 7.91
CA SER A 342 -7.85 -0.85 8.50
C SER A 342 -6.68 0.12 8.63
N ASP A 343 -5.52 -0.35 9.08
CA ASP A 343 -4.30 0.45 9.22
C ASP A 343 -3.78 0.92 7.85
N ALA A 344 -3.81 0.03 6.85
CA ALA A 344 -3.49 0.40 5.48
C ALA A 344 -4.42 1.51 4.94
N ALA A 345 -5.71 1.47 5.27
CA ALA A 345 -6.67 2.50 4.88
C ALA A 345 -6.45 3.84 5.62
N ALA A 346 -5.85 3.81 6.81
CA ALA A 346 -5.53 4.99 7.60
C ALA A 346 -4.22 5.68 7.18
N THR A 347 -3.31 4.96 6.51
CA THR A 347 -2.03 5.50 6.04
C THR A 347 -2.17 6.22 4.69
N LYS A 348 -1.23 7.11 4.37
CA LYS A 348 -1.18 7.82 3.09
C LYS A 348 0.02 7.42 2.27
N ALA A 349 -0.23 7.00 1.04
CA ALA A 349 0.80 6.79 0.04
C ALA A 349 1.53 8.11 -0.34
N PRO A 350 2.81 8.07 -0.74
CA PRO A 350 3.56 9.25 -1.19
C PRO A 350 2.86 10.05 -2.28
N ILE A 351 2.26 9.39 -3.26
CA ILE A 351 1.50 10.04 -4.35
C ILE A 351 0.28 10.82 -3.82
N ALA A 352 -0.37 10.35 -2.74
CA ALA A 352 -1.46 11.06 -2.10
C ALA A 352 -0.99 12.35 -1.42
N LYS A 353 0.18 12.33 -0.78
CA LYS A 353 0.80 13.52 -0.16
C LYS A 353 1.10 14.60 -1.19
N ILE A 354 1.55 14.21 -2.40
CA ILE A 354 1.79 15.13 -3.52
C ILE A 354 0.45 15.75 -3.97
N ALA A 355 -0.57 14.94 -4.20
CA ALA A 355 -1.90 15.42 -4.60
C ALA A 355 -2.51 16.40 -3.58
N ASP A 356 -2.35 16.13 -2.28
CA ASP A 356 -2.82 17.00 -1.20
C ASP A 356 -2.07 18.35 -1.19
N ARG A 357 -0.75 18.34 -1.44
CA ARG A 357 0.05 19.57 -1.54
C ARG A 357 -0.40 20.44 -2.71
N VAL A 358 -0.62 19.83 -3.87
CA VAL A 358 -1.15 20.52 -5.06
C VAL A 358 -2.53 21.11 -4.74
N SER A 359 -3.45 20.36 -4.11
CA SER A 359 -4.78 20.86 -3.71
C SER A 359 -4.70 22.06 -2.79
N GLY A 360 -3.72 22.12 -1.89
CA GLY A 360 -3.54 23.24 -0.96
C GLY A 360 -3.16 24.56 -1.64
N VAL A 361 -2.45 24.49 -2.77
CA VAL A 361 -2.07 25.67 -3.57
C VAL A 361 -3.18 26.02 -4.58
N PHE A 362 -3.89 25.03 -5.09
CA PHE A 362 -4.84 25.16 -6.16
C PHE A 362 -6.02 26.09 -5.80
N VAL A 363 -6.61 25.96 -4.61
CA VAL A 363 -7.78 26.77 -4.20
C VAL A 363 -7.45 28.27 -4.11
N PRO A 364 -6.37 28.72 -3.44
CA PRO A 364 -5.95 30.13 -3.48
C PRO A 364 -5.68 30.64 -4.91
N ALA A 365 -5.03 29.82 -5.75
CA ALA A 365 -4.75 30.20 -7.14
C ALA A 365 -6.04 30.42 -7.94
N VAL A 366 -7.03 29.55 -7.79
CA VAL A 366 -8.34 29.67 -8.45
C VAL A 366 -9.08 30.93 -8.00
N ILE A 367 -9.08 31.27 -6.71
CA ILE A 367 -9.67 32.52 -6.21
C ILE A 367 -9.00 33.73 -6.88
N SER A 368 -7.68 33.72 -6.98
CA SER A 368 -6.92 34.78 -7.67
C SER A 368 -7.28 34.87 -9.15
N ILE A 369 -7.37 33.74 -9.86
CA ILE A 369 -7.77 33.70 -11.27
C ILE A 369 -9.19 34.25 -11.45
N ALA A 370 -10.14 33.92 -10.58
CA ALA A 370 -11.51 34.40 -10.64
C ALA A 370 -11.58 35.94 -10.47
N ILE A 371 -10.83 36.49 -9.51
CA ILE A 371 -10.72 37.93 -9.29
C ILE A 371 -10.10 38.62 -10.52
N ILE A 372 -8.98 38.10 -11.01
CA ILE A 372 -8.30 38.63 -12.20
C ILE A 372 -9.23 38.58 -13.43
N THR A 373 -9.93 37.47 -13.63
CA THR A 373 -10.93 37.34 -14.73
C THR A 373 -12.00 38.42 -14.64
N THR A 374 -12.55 38.64 -13.45
CA THR A 374 -13.57 39.67 -13.24
C THR A 374 -13.00 41.05 -13.56
N ILE A 375 -11.80 41.38 -13.09
CA ILE A 375 -11.13 42.65 -13.34
C ILE A 375 -10.86 42.84 -14.84
N ILE A 376 -10.37 41.84 -15.55
CA ILE A 376 -10.08 41.91 -16.99
C ILE A 376 -11.35 42.22 -17.78
N TRP A 377 -12.47 41.56 -17.51
CA TRP A 377 -13.73 41.82 -18.21
C TRP A 377 -14.29 43.20 -17.92
N LEU A 378 -14.08 43.73 -16.69
CA LEU A 378 -14.42 45.14 -16.37
C LEU A 378 -13.56 46.13 -17.16
N LEU A 379 -12.24 45.88 -17.27
CA LEU A 379 -11.33 46.72 -18.04
C LEU A 379 -11.65 46.68 -19.56
N VAL A 380 -12.17 45.56 -20.06
CA VAL A 380 -12.65 45.42 -21.44
C VAL A 380 -14.00 46.16 -21.66
N GLY A 381 -14.56 46.76 -20.61
CA GLY A 381 -15.79 47.58 -20.71
C GLY A 381 -17.09 46.76 -20.68
N ARG A 382 -17.06 45.54 -20.20
CA ARG A 382 -18.27 44.72 -20.04
C ARG A 382 -19.00 45.06 -18.74
N PRO A 383 -20.36 44.92 -18.71
CA PRO A 383 -21.14 45.15 -17.49
C PRO A 383 -20.63 44.32 -16.31
N PHE A 384 -20.76 44.85 -15.09
CA PHE A 384 -20.30 44.15 -13.88
C PHE A 384 -20.94 42.78 -13.70
N GLY A 385 -22.25 42.63 -13.97
CA GLY A 385 -22.95 41.34 -13.91
C GLY A 385 -22.33 40.28 -14.81
N PHE A 386 -21.96 40.66 -16.05
CA PHE A 386 -21.26 39.77 -16.98
C PHE A 386 -19.85 39.37 -16.45
N ALA A 387 -19.07 40.34 -16.00
CA ALA A 387 -17.73 40.11 -15.49
C ALA A 387 -17.74 39.20 -14.24
N LEU A 388 -18.66 39.45 -13.32
CA LEU A 388 -18.89 38.65 -12.11
C LEU A 388 -19.28 37.21 -12.45
N ALA A 389 -20.20 37.03 -13.45
CA ALA A 389 -20.60 35.69 -13.88
C ALA A 389 -19.41 34.84 -14.39
N ARG A 390 -18.42 35.47 -15.06
CA ARG A 390 -17.18 34.77 -15.49
C ARG A 390 -16.33 34.39 -14.29
N GLY A 391 -16.15 35.29 -13.33
CA GLY A 391 -15.45 34.97 -12.08
C GLY A 391 -16.12 33.84 -11.30
N ILE A 392 -17.44 33.85 -11.18
CA ILE A 392 -18.23 32.77 -10.54
C ILE A 392 -18.05 31.44 -11.29
N SER A 393 -18.11 31.46 -12.62
CA SER A 393 -17.91 30.27 -13.44
C SER A 393 -16.54 29.66 -13.20
N VAL A 394 -15.48 30.46 -13.06
CA VAL A 394 -14.12 29.98 -12.70
C VAL A 394 -14.10 29.35 -11.31
N LEU A 395 -14.70 30.00 -10.30
CA LEU A 395 -14.76 29.45 -8.94
C LEU A 395 -15.46 28.07 -8.91
N VAL A 396 -16.56 27.94 -9.62
CA VAL A 396 -17.40 26.73 -9.58
C VAL A 396 -16.77 25.57 -10.31
N ILE A 397 -16.26 25.78 -11.55
CA ILE A 397 -15.68 24.69 -12.34
C ILE A 397 -14.38 24.15 -11.74
N SER A 398 -13.66 24.97 -11.01
CA SER A 398 -12.32 24.67 -10.48
C SER A 398 -12.33 23.90 -9.16
N CYS A 399 -13.41 23.26 -8.78
CA CYS A 399 -13.43 22.48 -7.54
C CYS A 399 -12.52 21.23 -7.64
N PRO A 400 -11.53 21.05 -6.76
CA PRO A 400 -10.63 19.89 -6.79
C PRO A 400 -11.22 18.65 -6.10
N CYS A 401 -12.53 18.43 -6.18
CA CYS A 401 -13.23 17.34 -5.49
C CYS A 401 -12.70 15.96 -5.89
N ALA A 402 -12.57 15.74 -7.20
CA ALA A 402 -12.08 14.49 -7.77
C ALA A 402 -10.63 14.19 -7.37
N LEU A 403 -9.79 15.21 -7.25
CA LEU A 403 -8.38 15.09 -6.88
C LEU A 403 -8.20 14.50 -5.49
N GLY A 404 -9.01 14.94 -4.52
CA GLY A 404 -8.95 14.43 -3.15
C GLY A 404 -9.38 12.97 -2.98
N LEU A 405 -10.12 12.42 -3.96
CA LEU A 405 -10.61 11.04 -3.96
C LEU A 405 -9.79 10.10 -4.85
N ALA A 406 -9.06 10.65 -5.81
CA ALA A 406 -8.35 9.90 -6.85
C ALA A 406 -7.45 8.79 -6.30
N THR A 407 -6.68 9.08 -5.26
CA THR A 407 -5.74 8.15 -4.64
C THR A 407 -6.37 7.28 -3.54
N PRO A 408 -7.07 7.85 -2.52
CA PRO A 408 -7.55 7.03 -1.40
C PRO A 408 -8.55 5.94 -1.82
N VAL A 409 -9.44 6.24 -2.77
CA VAL A 409 -10.43 5.26 -3.24
C VAL A 409 -9.76 4.10 -3.98
N ALA A 410 -8.79 4.38 -4.85
CA ALA A 410 -8.07 3.35 -5.58
C ALA A 410 -7.23 2.45 -4.64
N ILE A 411 -6.55 3.04 -3.65
CA ILE A 411 -5.79 2.29 -2.64
C ILE A 411 -6.71 1.38 -1.83
N MET A 412 -7.87 1.88 -1.37
CA MET A 412 -8.80 1.08 -0.57
C MET A 412 -9.38 -0.08 -1.37
N VAL A 413 -9.74 0.13 -2.64
CA VAL A 413 -10.19 -0.95 -3.53
C VAL A 413 -9.06 -1.93 -3.79
N GLY A 414 -7.83 -1.45 -4.03
CA GLY A 414 -6.64 -2.28 -4.21
C GLY A 414 -6.35 -3.15 -2.99
N ASN A 415 -6.34 -2.58 -1.79
CA ASN A 415 -6.16 -3.33 -0.54
C ASN A 415 -7.29 -4.35 -0.32
N GLY A 416 -8.54 -3.96 -0.59
CA GLY A 416 -9.68 -4.87 -0.49
C GLY A 416 -9.59 -6.05 -1.47
N MET A 417 -9.08 -5.81 -2.68
CA MET A 417 -8.80 -6.88 -3.66
C MET A 417 -7.63 -7.77 -3.22
N GLY A 418 -6.57 -7.17 -2.66
CA GLY A 418 -5.47 -7.91 -2.04
C GLY A 418 -5.96 -8.85 -0.95
N ALA A 419 -6.69 -8.32 0.02
CA ALA A 419 -7.22 -9.09 1.14
C ALA A 419 -8.10 -10.27 0.70
N LYS A 420 -8.97 -10.07 -0.30
CA LYS A 420 -9.80 -11.15 -0.88
C LYS A 420 -8.98 -12.27 -1.53
N ASN A 421 -7.75 -12.00 -1.94
CA ASN A 421 -6.85 -12.96 -2.57
C ASN A 421 -5.76 -13.46 -1.60
N GLY A 422 -5.84 -13.11 -0.31
CA GLY A 422 -4.84 -13.50 0.68
C GLY A 422 -3.55 -12.68 0.61
N ILE A 423 -3.57 -11.51 -0.03
CA ILE A 423 -2.44 -10.58 -0.14
C ILE A 423 -2.74 -9.36 0.73
N LEU A 424 -2.02 -9.18 1.84
CA LEU A 424 -2.25 -8.12 2.81
C LEU A 424 -1.13 -7.10 2.77
N PHE A 425 -1.44 -5.86 2.40
CA PHE A 425 -0.51 -4.73 2.49
C PHE A 425 -0.73 -4.03 3.84
N LYS A 426 0.32 -3.87 4.63
CA LYS A 426 0.22 -3.22 5.95
C LYS A 426 -0.03 -1.71 5.87
N THR A 427 0.44 -1.08 4.81
CA THR A 427 0.30 0.37 4.61
C THR A 427 -0.03 0.71 3.15
N ALA A 428 -0.57 1.91 2.93
CA ALA A 428 -0.72 2.44 1.58
C ALA A 428 0.63 2.68 0.88
N VAL A 429 1.69 2.91 1.66
CA VAL A 429 3.07 3.02 1.14
C VAL A 429 3.53 1.68 0.59
N SER A 430 3.31 0.59 1.34
CA SER A 430 3.67 -0.76 0.90
C SER A 430 2.97 -1.15 -0.40
N LEU A 431 1.67 -0.79 -0.56
CA LEU A 431 0.95 -1.00 -1.81
C LEU A 431 1.55 -0.16 -2.96
N GLU A 432 1.99 1.08 -2.71
CA GLU A 432 2.59 1.92 -3.75
C GLU A 432 3.99 1.41 -4.14
N GLU A 433 4.84 1.11 -3.16
CA GLU A 433 6.24 0.73 -3.39
C GLU A 433 6.38 -0.66 -4.02
N ALA A 434 5.50 -1.62 -3.68
CA ALA A 434 5.54 -2.97 -4.27
C ALA A 434 5.45 -2.96 -5.81
N GLY A 435 4.75 -1.98 -6.40
CA GLY A 435 4.66 -1.86 -7.86
C GLY A 435 5.92 -1.34 -8.55
N LYS A 436 6.82 -0.72 -7.78
CA LYS A 436 8.05 -0.08 -8.26
C LYS A 436 9.28 -0.98 -8.15
N ILE A 437 9.14 -2.21 -7.65
CA ILE A 437 10.21 -3.17 -7.43
C ILE A 437 10.89 -3.56 -8.74
N GLN A 438 12.23 -3.65 -8.70
CA GLN A 438 13.12 -3.99 -9.81
C GLN A 438 13.86 -5.29 -9.58
N ILE A 439 14.12 -5.62 -8.32
CA ILE A 439 14.85 -6.82 -7.89
C ILE A 439 14.00 -7.52 -6.83
N VAL A 440 13.78 -8.82 -6.98
CA VAL A 440 13.16 -9.67 -5.98
C VAL A 440 14.20 -10.65 -5.47
N ALA A 441 14.55 -10.53 -4.20
CA ALA A 441 15.41 -11.46 -3.48
C ALA A 441 14.52 -12.49 -2.77
N LEU A 442 14.71 -13.77 -3.12
CA LEU A 442 13.95 -14.87 -2.58
C LEU A 442 14.82 -15.69 -1.63
N ASP A 443 14.37 -15.91 -0.40
CA ASP A 443 14.97 -16.97 0.38
C ASP A 443 14.70 -18.33 -0.27
N LYS A 444 15.56 -19.32 -0.04
CA LYS A 444 15.35 -20.66 -0.56
C LYS A 444 14.30 -21.41 0.25
N THR A 445 14.58 -21.58 1.55
CA THR A 445 13.86 -22.50 2.44
C THR A 445 12.49 -21.94 2.82
N GLY A 446 11.41 -22.74 2.67
CA GLY A 446 10.05 -22.29 2.95
C GLY A 446 9.48 -21.29 1.93
N THR A 447 10.32 -20.65 1.11
CA THR A 447 9.93 -19.66 0.08
C THR A 447 9.90 -20.27 -1.31
N ILE A 448 11.05 -20.67 -1.88
CA ILE A 448 11.13 -21.39 -3.16
C ILE A 448 10.81 -22.86 -2.96
N THR A 449 11.24 -23.42 -1.83
CA THR A 449 11.01 -24.82 -1.43
C THR A 449 9.93 -24.90 -0.35
N LYS A 450 9.49 -26.13 -0.04
CA LYS A 450 8.43 -26.37 0.96
C LYS A 450 8.89 -26.08 2.41
N GLY A 451 10.23 -26.08 2.65
CA GLY A 451 10.82 -25.92 3.98
C GLY A 451 10.78 -27.20 4.82
N GLU A 452 10.23 -28.25 4.26
CA GLU A 452 10.14 -29.57 4.88
C GLU A 452 10.92 -30.58 4.04
N PRO A 453 12.04 -31.13 4.58
CA PRO A 453 12.79 -32.17 3.90
C PRO A 453 11.91 -33.40 3.62
N GLN A 454 12.00 -33.96 2.42
CA GLN A 454 11.28 -35.17 2.01
C GLN A 454 12.24 -36.20 1.43
N VAL A 455 11.93 -37.49 1.58
CA VAL A 455 12.68 -38.55 0.92
C VAL A 455 12.35 -38.52 -0.57
N THR A 456 13.37 -38.25 -1.38
CA THR A 456 13.23 -38.16 -2.84
C THR A 456 13.63 -39.45 -3.56
N ASP A 457 14.67 -40.14 -3.05
CA ASP A 457 15.18 -41.38 -3.70
C ASP A 457 15.49 -42.42 -2.64
N LEU A 458 15.14 -43.67 -2.95
CA LEU A 458 15.51 -44.87 -2.21
C LEU A 458 16.40 -45.72 -3.13
N VAL A 459 17.64 -45.91 -2.72
CA VAL A 459 18.63 -46.67 -3.49
C VAL A 459 19.10 -47.87 -2.63
N PRO A 460 18.41 -48.99 -2.68
CA PRO A 460 18.78 -50.14 -1.93
C PRO A 460 20.08 -50.76 -2.49
N ALA A 461 20.88 -51.39 -1.60
CA ALA A 461 22.03 -52.22 -2.01
C ALA A 461 21.56 -53.57 -2.60
N ASP A 462 22.50 -54.29 -3.27
CA ASP A 462 22.19 -55.60 -3.87
C ASP A 462 21.48 -56.52 -2.89
N ARG A 463 20.38 -57.12 -3.33
CA ARG A 463 19.49 -58.05 -2.61
C ARG A 463 18.72 -57.45 -1.43
N ILE A 464 18.67 -56.13 -1.29
CA ILE A 464 17.84 -55.45 -0.30
C ILE A 464 16.67 -54.78 -1.06
N SER A 465 15.47 -54.83 -0.51
CA SER A 465 14.34 -54.08 -1.07
C SER A 465 14.27 -52.65 -0.54
N GLU A 466 13.58 -51.79 -1.28
CA GLU A 466 13.32 -50.41 -0.80
C GLU A 466 12.59 -50.38 0.55
N GLU A 467 11.65 -51.35 0.73
CA GLU A 467 10.85 -51.45 1.94
C GLU A 467 11.70 -51.90 3.13
N GLU A 468 12.65 -52.84 2.89
CA GLU A 468 13.59 -53.31 3.89
C GLU A 468 14.58 -52.20 4.29
N LEU A 469 15.13 -51.43 3.31
CA LEU A 469 16.00 -50.27 3.58
C LEU A 469 15.25 -49.24 4.44
N LEU A 470 14.01 -48.90 4.06
CA LEU A 470 13.22 -47.93 4.78
C LEU A 470 12.83 -48.42 6.18
N THR A 471 12.59 -49.73 6.38
CA THR A 471 12.29 -50.32 7.69
C THR A 471 13.46 -50.19 8.66
N TYR A 472 14.69 -50.44 8.22
CA TYR A 472 15.88 -50.28 9.06
C TYR A 472 16.18 -48.78 9.32
N ALA A 473 16.06 -47.95 8.33
CA ALA A 473 16.22 -46.52 8.47
C ALA A 473 15.18 -45.93 9.43
N TYR A 474 13.90 -46.31 9.32
CA TYR A 474 12.85 -45.92 10.23
C TYR A 474 13.10 -46.31 11.67
N ALA A 475 13.53 -47.57 11.91
CA ALA A 475 13.87 -48.03 13.25
C ALA A 475 15.02 -47.22 13.86
N LEU A 476 16.05 -46.86 13.05
CA LEU A 476 17.23 -46.12 13.51
C LEU A 476 16.87 -44.64 13.76
N GLU A 477 16.10 -43.99 12.89
CA GLU A 477 15.80 -42.57 12.91
C GLU A 477 14.65 -42.19 13.88
N LYS A 478 13.84 -43.20 14.34
CA LYS A 478 12.67 -42.95 15.22
C LYS A 478 13.00 -42.18 16.50
N LYS A 479 14.22 -42.35 17.02
CA LYS A 479 14.73 -41.67 18.23
C LYS A 479 15.54 -40.40 17.92
N SER A 480 15.66 -40.02 16.67
CA SER A 480 16.41 -38.85 16.22
C SER A 480 15.50 -37.59 16.13
N GLU A 481 15.99 -36.47 16.65
CA GLU A 481 15.32 -35.20 16.55
C GLU A 481 15.74 -34.38 15.29
N HIS A 482 16.60 -34.96 14.47
CA HIS A 482 17.15 -34.27 13.30
C HIS A 482 16.05 -34.03 12.22
N PRO A 483 16.00 -32.87 11.54
CA PRO A 483 15.00 -32.60 10.50
C PRO A 483 14.98 -33.66 9.38
N LEU A 484 16.12 -34.21 8.98
CA LEU A 484 16.22 -35.29 7.98
C LEU A 484 15.59 -36.61 8.45
N ALA A 485 15.60 -36.86 9.76
CA ALA A 485 14.93 -38.02 10.34
C ALA A 485 13.43 -37.94 10.14
N LYS A 486 12.82 -36.77 10.36
CA LYS A 486 11.38 -36.56 10.15
C LYS A 486 10.94 -36.93 8.73
N ALA A 487 11.76 -36.65 7.72
CA ALA A 487 11.48 -37.01 6.34
C ALA A 487 11.42 -38.53 6.14
N ILE A 488 12.34 -39.27 6.77
CA ILE A 488 12.38 -40.74 6.69
C ILE A 488 11.20 -41.36 7.44
N LEU A 489 10.87 -40.81 8.62
CA LEU A 489 9.70 -41.21 9.40
C LEU A 489 8.41 -41.02 8.62
N ALA A 490 8.19 -39.85 8.08
CA ALA A 490 6.99 -39.55 7.27
C ALA A 490 6.86 -40.47 6.06
N LYS A 491 7.98 -40.81 5.37
CA LYS A 491 7.97 -41.73 4.23
C LYS A 491 7.66 -43.15 4.63
N ALA A 492 8.15 -43.58 5.80
CA ALA A 492 7.85 -44.88 6.33
C ALA A 492 6.39 -45.05 6.77
N GLU A 493 5.82 -43.99 7.38
CA GLU A 493 4.42 -43.92 7.77
C GLU A 493 3.49 -43.93 6.54
N GLU A 494 3.83 -43.16 5.49
CA GLU A 494 3.12 -43.17 4.20
C GLU A 494 3.04 -44.58 3.60
N ARG A 495 4.13 -45.37 3.73
CA ARG A 495 4.17 -46.76 3.28
C ARG A 495 3.65 -47.78 4.33
N GLN A 496 3.06 -47.27 5.43
CA GLN A 496 2.49 -48.10 6.53
C GLN A 496 3.49 -49.08 7.15
N ILE A 497 4.77 -48.71 7.20
CA ILE A 497 5.83 -49.55 7.80
C ILE A 497 5.76 -49.45 9.32
N THR A 498 5.76 -50.60 10.00
CA THR A 498 5.76 -50.67 11.46
C THR A 498 7.17 -50.51 12.00
N ALA A 499 7.38 -49.55 12.88
CA ALA A 499 8.68 -49.31 13.51
C ALA A 499 9.01 -50.44 14.49
N ARG A 500 10.25 -50.97 14.38
CA ARG A 500 10.83 -51.86 15.41
C ARG A 500 11.59 -51.00 16.44
N GLU A 501 11.64 -51.42 17.70
CA GLU A 501 12.36 -50.72 18.72
C GLU A 501 13.86 -51.05 18.71
N VAL A 502 14.69 -50.02 18.72
CA VAL A 502 16.13 -50.16 18.82
C VAL A 502 16.64 -49.93 20.26
N SER A 503 17.69 -50.67 20.63
CA SER A 503 18.44 -50.48 21.84
C SER A 503 19.79 -49.77 21.58
N ASP A 504 20.47 -49.28 22.62
CA ASP A 504 21.77 -48.62 22.54
C ASP A 504 21.89 -47.53 21.49
N PHE A 505 20.85 -46.71 21.40
CA PHE A 505 20.81 -45.59 20.47
C PHE A 505 21.84 -44.52 20.84
N GLN A 506 22.66 -44.12 19.87
CA GLN A 506 23.67 -43.08 20.00
C GLN A 506 23.60 -42.12 18.80
N ALA A 507 23.38 -40.87 19.08
CA ALA A 507 23.58 -39.80 18.11
C ALA A 507 25.06 -39.37 18.10
N LEU A 508 25.67 -39.32 16.92
CA LEU A 508 27.09 -38.99 16.71
C LEU A 508 27.14 -37.61 16.01
N PRO A 509 27.29 -36.51 16.76
CA PRO A 509 27.19 -35.17 16.17
C PRO A 509 28.09 -34.95 14.96
N GLY A 510 27.51 -34.48 13.84
CA GLY A 510 28.19 -34.24 12.56
C GLY A 510 28.52 -35.51 11.74
N ASN A 511 28.25 -36.71 12.24
CA ASN A 511 28.57 -37.98 11.58
C ASN A 511 27.33 -38.79 11.21
N GLY A 512 26.48 -39.11 12.16
CA GLY A 512 25.30 -39.94 11.94
C GLY A 512 24.74 -40.53 13.23
N LEU A 513 24.11 -41.69 13.10
CA LEU A 513 23.44 -42.42 14.16
C LEU A 513 23.92 -43.85 14.24
N ARG A 514 23.88 -44.43 15.43
CA ARG A 514 24.13 -45.83 15.68
C ARG A 514 23.13 -46.40 16.67
N ALA A 515 22.65 -47.64 16.43
CA ALA A 515 21.78 -48.35 17.37
C ALA A 515 21.90 -49.87 17.17
N VAL A 516 21.28 -50.64 18.04
CA VAL A 516 21.21 -52.09 17.94
C VAL A 516 19.75 -52.54 17.77
N LEU A 517 19.47 -53.29 16.72
CA LEU A 517 18.19 -53.91 16.43
C LEU A 517 18.37 -55.44 16.35
N ASP A 518 17.65 -56.21 17.16
CA ASP A 518 17.69 -57.68 17.16
C ASP A 518 19.14 -58.25 17.23
N ASN A 519 20.00 -57.66 18.06
CA ASN A 519 21.45 -57.97 18.20
C ASN A 519 22.30 -57.60 16.96
N GLU A 520 21.78 -56.88 16.02
CA GLU A 520 22.48 -56.39 14.83
C GLU A 520 22.77 -54.87 14.97
N VAL A 521 23.96 -54.43 14.63
CA VAL A 521 24.34 -53.01 14.70
C VAL A 521 23.87 -52.29 13.44
N LEU A 522 23.01 -51.28 13.63
CA LEU A 522 22.62 -50.40 12.59
C LEU A 522 23.40 -49.07 12.70
N THR A 523 23.89 -48.58 11.57
CA THR A 523 24.50 -47.25 11.49
C THR A 523 23.96 -46.50 10.28
N GLY A 524 23.63 -45.21 10.48
CA GLY A 524 23.16 -44.33 9.40
C GLY A 524 23.91 -43.01 9.47
N GLY A 525 24.25 -42.39 8.35
CA GLY A 525 24.92 -41.11 8.36
C GLY A 525 25.44 -40.63 7.01
N SER A 526 26.27 -39.59 7.07
CA SER A 526 26.84 -38.97 5.89
C SER A 526 27.77 -39.90 5.12
N MET A 527 27.92 -39.66 3.81
CA MET A 527 28.86 -40.40 2.95
C MET A 527 30.25 -40.44 3.57
N LYS A 528 30.77 -39.29 4.03
CA LYS A 528 32.09 -39.17 4.65
C LYS A 528 32.26 -40.05 5.88
N TYR A 529 31.22 -40.12 6.70
CA TYR A 529 31.27 -40.95 7.94
C TYR A 529 31.24 -42.45 7.63
N ILE A 530 30.38 -42.88 6.74
CA ILE A 530 30.22 -44.31 6.42
C ILE A 530 31.41 -44.84 5.58
N SER A 531 31.98 -44.03 4.66
CA SER A 531 33.16 -44.45 3.87
C SER A 531 34.42 -44.65 4.69
N ASN A 532 34.50 -44.06 5.90
CA ASN A 532 35.57 -44.30 6.84
C ASN A 532 35.45 -45.65 7.58
N GLN A 533 34.26 -46.26 7.55
CA GLN A 533 33.99 -47.53 8.27
C GLN A 533 33.95 -48.72 7.35
N ILE A 534 33.46 -48.55 6.12
CA ILE A 534 33.30 -49.63 5.13
C ILE A 534 33.76 -49.15 3.75
N SER A 535 34.17 -50.11 2.92
CA SER A 535 34.42 -49.84 1.50
C SER A 535 33.09 -49.78 0.75
N ILE A 536 32.80 -48.69 0.05
CA ILE A 536 31.58 -48.48 -0.71
C ILE A 536 31.87 -48.73 -2.19
N ALA A 537 30.98 -49.40 -2.89
CA ALA A 537 31.11 -49.63 -4.32
C ALA A 537 31.23 -48.31 -5.10
N PRO A 538 32.18 -48.21 -6.06
CA PRO A 538 32.38 -46.94 -6.81
C PRO A 538 31.11 -46.43 -7.51
N GLU A 539 30.23 -47.32 -7.94
CA GLU A 539 28.95 -46.99 -8.59
C GLU A 539 28.01 -46.22 -7.66
N LEU A 540 27.93 -46.65 -6.38
CA LEU A 540 27.11 -45.95 -5.36
C LEU A 540 27.71 -44.60 -4.93
N ILE A 541 29.05 -44.50 -4.91
CA ILE A 541 29.71 -43.19 -4.70
C ILE A 541 29.35 -42.21 -5.80
N LEU A 542 29.42 -42.66 -7.05
CA LEU A 542 29.09 -41.85 -8.22
C LEU A 542 27.61 -41.44 -8.21
N GLN A 543 26.73 -42.32 -7.79
CA GLN A 543 25.31 -42.06 -7.66
C GLN A 543 25.02 -41.08 -6.51
N ALA A 544 25.69 -41.20 -5.36
CA ALA A 544 25.57 -40.27 -4.26
C ALA A 544 26.10 -38.86 -4.66
N GLU A 545 27.22 -38.79 -5.38
CA GLU A 545 27.75 -37.53 -5.92
C GLU A 545 26.82 -36.88 -6.94
N LYS A 546 26.15 -37.71 -7.76
CA LYS A 546 25.13 -37.22 -8.70
C LYS A 546 23.95 -36.63 -7.94
N LEU A 547 23.39 -37.38 -6.96
CA LEU A 547 22.28 -36.90 -6.13
C LEU A 547 22.65 -35.64 -5.36
N ALA A 548 23.87 -35.58 -4.79
CA ALA A 548 24.38 -34.37 -4.14
C ALA A 548 24.51 -33.21 -5.15
N GLY A 549 24.87 -33.50 -6.41
CA GLY A 549 24.89 -32.54 -7.51
C GLY A 549 23.51 -32.00 -7.88
N GLU A 550 22.47 -32.79 -7.63
CA GLU A 550 21.06 -32.38 -7.83
C GLU A 550 20.48 -31.60 -6.61
N GLY A 551 21.31 -31.31 -5.60
CA GLY A 551 20.85 -30.58 -4.40
C GLY A 551 20.24 -31.46 -3.31
N LYS A 552 20.39 -32.80 -3.42
CA LYS A 552 19.86 -33.76 -2.45
C LYS A 552 20.94 -34.13 -1.43
N THR A 553 20.53 -34.55 -0.25
CA THR A 553 21.44 -35.05 0.81
C THR A 553 21.38 -36.59 0.88
N PRO A 554 22.38 -37.28 0.33
CA PRO A 554 22.43 -38.73 0.41
C PRO A 554 22.89 -39.20 1.82
N LEU A 555 22.05 -39.98 2.48
CA LEU A 555 22.31 -40.63 3.75
C LEU A 555 22.51 -42.13 3.51
N LEU A 556 23.64 -42.70 3.99
CA LEU A 556 23.92 -44.10 3.83
C LEU A 556 23.58 -44.88 5.12
N PHE A 557 23.05 -46.08 4.94
CA PHE A 557 22.64 -46.95 6.02
C PHE A 557 23.39 -48.30 5.93
N THR A 558 23.84 -48.78 7.08
CA THR A 558 24.58 -50.06 7.20
C THR A 558 23.98 -50.94 8.28
N LYS A 559 24.13 -52.26 8.10
CA LYS A 559 23.76 -53.30 9.05
C LYS A 559 24.94 -54.21 9.23
N ASN A 560 25.46 -54.31 10.47
CA ASN A 560 26.67 -55.11 10.78
C ASN A 560 27.85 -54.77 9.85
N ASN A 561 28.13 -53.50 9.63
CA ASN A 561 29.16 -53.00 8.74
C ASN A 561 28.99 -53.43 7.26
N LYS A 562 27.78 -53.85 6.85
CA LYS A 562 27.44 -54.05 5.44
C LYS A 562 26.46 -52.96 4.99
N LEU A 563 26.72 -52.35 3.84
CA LEU A 563 25.83 -51.36 3.27
C LEU A 563 24.49 -51.99 2.92
N ILE A 564 23.39 -51.40 3.39
CA ILE A 564 22.02 -51.80 3.04
C ILE A 564 21.39 -50.87 2.01
N GLY A 565 21.90 -49.63 1.86
CA GLY A 565 21.43 -48.73 0.84
C GLY A 565 21.69 -47.25 1.22
N MET A 566 21.15 -46.40 0.38
CA MET A 566 21.20 -44.95 0.49
C MET A 566 19.81 -44.38 0.38
N ILE A 567 19.52 -43.39 1.21
CA ILE A 567 18.27 -42.60 1.14
C ILE A 567 18.65 -41.15 0.86
N ALA A 568 18.16 -40.56 -0.21
CA ALA A 568 18.36 -39.17 -0.49
C ALA A 568 17.17 -38.35 0.04
N VAL A 569 17.49 -37.29 0.76
CA VAL A 569 16.53 -36.37 1.33
C VAL A 569 16.81 -34.97 0.78
N ALA A 570 15.77 -34.25 0.37
CA ALA A 570 15.88 -32.89 -0.09
C ALA A 570 14.68 -32.05 0.35
N ASP A 571 14.90 -30.78 0.47
CA ASP A 571 13.83 -29.80 0.58
C ASP A 571 13.26 -29.54 -0.83
N VAL A 572 12.06 -30.03 -1.07
CA VAL A 572 11.46 -30.09 -2.40
C VAL A 572 10.94 -28.71 -2.82
N MET A 573 11.22 -28.32 -4.07
CA MET A 573 10.71 -27.09 -4.67
C MET A 573 9.19 -27.10 -4.72
N LYS A 574 8.56 -25.95 -4.43
CA LYS A 574 7.12 -25.77 -4.63
C LYS A 574 6.78 -25.82 -6.12
N GLU A 575 5.65 -26.40 -6.47
CA GLU A 575 5.25 -26.61 -7.87
C GLU A 575 5.08 -25.30 -8.64
N ASP A 576 4.67 -24.23 -7.97
CA ASP A 576 4.43 -22.92 -8.54
C ASP A 576 5.68 -22.03 -8.65
N SER A 577 6.81 -22.39 -8.01
CA SER A 577 8.02 -21.58 -7.94
C SER A 577 8.63 -21.25 -9.30
N PRO A 578 8.83 -22.20 -10.24
CA PRO A 578 9.40 -21.88 -11.56
C PRO A 578 8.50 -20.93 -12.38
N GLN A 579 7.18 -21.13 -12.28
CA GLN A 579 6.22 -20.27 -12.97
C GLN A 579 6.21 -18.86 -12.36
N ALA A 580 6.25 -18.74 -11.05
CA ALA A 580 6.31 -17.44 -10.35
C ALA A 580 7.58 -16.65 -10.70
N VAL A 581 8.74 -17.30 -10.74
CA VAL A 581 10.01 -16.70 -11.19
C VAL A 581 9.89 -16.19 -12.61
N LYS A 582 9.36 -16.99 -13.52
CA LYS A 582 9.15 -16.61 -14.91
C LYS A 582 8.19 -15.41 -15.05
N GLU A 583 7.14 -15.36 -14.25
CA GLU A 583 6.21 -14.21 -14.24
C GLU A 583 6.91 -12.93 -13.79
N LEU A 584 7.74 -12.99 -12.74
CA LEU A 584 8.55 -11.84 -12.30
C LEU A 584 9.50 -11.35 -13.40
N GLN A 585 10.20 -12.26 -14.05
CA GLN A 585 11.09 -11.94 -15.18
C GLN A 585 10.34 -11.32 -16.38
N ASN A 586 9.12 -11.81 -16.66
CA ASN A 586 8.26 -11.23 -17.69
C ASN A 586 7.81 -9.80 -17.35
N MET A 587 7.71 -9.47 -16.06
CA MET A 587 7.46 -8.11 -15.57
C MET A 587 8.70 -7.20 -15.65
N GLY A 588 9.86 -7.72 -16.06
CA GLY A 588 11.13 -7.00 -16.10
C GLY A 588 11.82 -6.89 -14.75
N ILE A 589 11.55 -7.82 -13.83
CA ILE A 589 12.12 -7.88 -12.48
C ILE A 589 13.23 -8.93 -12.48
N ARG A 590 14.41 -8.56 -11.95
CA ARG A 590 15.52 -9.49 -11.72
C ARG A 590 15.24 -10.31 -10.46
N VAL A 591 15.39 -11.62 -10.56
CA VAL A 591 15.12 -12.56 -9.47
C VAL A 591 16.42 -13.14 -8.94
N VAL A 592 16.71 -12.93 -7.65
CA VAL A 592 17.93 -13.37 -6.97
C VAL A 592 17.55 -14.34 -5.87
N MET A 593 18.16 -15.52 -5.83
CA MET A 593 17.98 -16.48 -4.75
C MET A 593 19.07 -16.32 -3.70
N LEU A 594 18.69 -16.23 -2.41
CA LEU A 594 19.58 -16.20 -1.26
C LEU A 594 19.49 -17.54 -0.52
N THR A 595 20.62 -18.13 -0.13
CA THR A 595 20.63 -19.37 0.65
C THR A 595 21.91 -19.52 1.45
N GLY A 596 21.81 -20.18 2.62
CA GLY A 596 22.96 -20.64 3.41
C GLY A 596 23.62 -21.91 2.88
N ASP A 597 23.05 -22.55 1.86
CA ASP A 597 23.61 -23.78 1.27
C ASP A 597 24.95 -23.52 0.59
N ASN A 598 25.69 -24.62 0.39
CA ASN A 598 26.90 -24.59 -0.43
C ASN A 598 26.56 -24.22 -1.90
N GLU A 599 27.56 -23.65 -2.59
CA GLU A 599 27.42 -23.10 -3.94
C GLU A 599 26.87 -24.13 -4.97
N ARG A 600 27.27 -25.42 -4.85
CA ARG A 600 26.86 -26.49 -5.78
C ARG A 600 25.35 -26.75 -5.67
N THR A 601 24.86 -26.98 -4.44
CA THR A 601 23.44 -27.20 -4.15
C THR A 601 22.60 -25.99 -4.52
N ALA A 602 23.07 -24.79 -4.14
CA ALA A 602 22.39 -23.53 -4.44
C ALA A 602 22.21 -23.32 -5.96
N LYS A 603 23.26 -23.52 -6.75
CA LYS A 603 23.19 -23.40 -8.22
C LYS A 603 22.24 -24.41 -8.84
N ALA A 604 22.20 -25.67 -8.33
CA ALA A 604 21.28 -26.70 -8.83
C ALA A 604 19.82 -26.28 -8.62
N ILE A 605 19.47 -25.82 -7.42
CA ILE A 605 18.11 -25.38 -7.08
C ILE A 605 17.77 -24.10 -7.85
N GLY A 606 18.70 -23.14 -7.94
CA GLY A 606 18.51 -21.90 -8.67
C GLY A 606 18.24 -22.13 -10.18
N ALA A 607 18.95 -23.07 -10.79
CA ALA A 607 18.73 -23.47 -12.18
C ALA A 607 17.36 -24.13 -12.38
N GLN A 608 16.90 -24.97 -11.43
CA GLN A 608 15.58 -25.58 -11.47
C GLN A 608 14.46 -24.55 -11.31
N ALA A 609 14.65 -23.56 -10.40
CA ALA A 609 13.72 -22.46 -10.20
C ALA A 609 13.74 -21.43 -11.34
N GLY A 610 14.84 -21.38 -12.11
CA GLY A 610 15.02 -20.45 -13.23
C GLY A 610 15.36 -19.02 -12.81
N VAL A 611 15.97 -18.81 -11.60
CA VAL A 611 16.36 -17.48 -11.12
C VAL A 611 17.52 -16.91 -11.95
N ASP A 612 17.63 -15.57 -11.96
CA ASP A 612 18.69 -14.88 -12.73
C ASP A 612 20.05 -14.96 -12.03
N GLU A 613 20.06 -15.04 -10.69
CA GLU A 613 21.28 -15.04 -9.88
C GLU A 613 21.08 -15.85 -8.60
N VAL A 614 22.18 -16.45 -8.14
CA VAL A 614 22.23 -17.23 -6.91
C VAL A 614 23.37 -16.72 -6.02
N ILE A 615 23.05 -16.34 -4.78
CA ILE A 615 24.01 -15.95 -3.76
C ILE A 615 23.96 -17.03 -2.66
N ALA A 616 25.01 -17.86 -2.66
CA ALA A 616 25.14 -19.02 -1.79
C ALA A 616 26.00 -18.73 -0.54
N GLY A 617 25.90 -19.58 0.49
CA GLY A 617 26.71 -19.49 1.70
C GLY A 617 26.41 -18.28 2.58
N VAL A 618 25.23 -17.68 2.44
CA VAL A 618 24.80 -16.51 3.20
C VAL A 618 24.27 -16.94 4.56
N LEU A 619 25.00 -16.62 5.61
CA LEU A 619 24.51 -16.81 6.98
C LEU A 619 23.31 -15.90 7.28
N PRO A 620 22.47 -16.23 8.28
CA PRO A 620 21.29 -15.41 8.62
C PRO A 620 21.62 -13.92 8.79
N ASP A 621 22.70 -13.60 9.53
CA ASP A 621 23.14 -12.21 9.77
C ASP A 621 23.69 -11.55 8.50
N GLY A 622 24.15 -12.30 7.52
CA GLY A 622 24.66 -11.82 6.25
C GLY A 622 23.59 -11.44 5.24
N LYS A 623 22.34 -11.93 5.39
CA LYS A 623 21.26 -11.65 4.45
C LYS A 623 20.94 -10.14 4.36
N GLU A 624 20.99 -9.43 5.49
CA GLU A 624 20.77 -7.97 5.53
C GLU A 624 21.81 -7.24 4.69
N SER A 625 23.09 -7.59 4.79
CA SER A 625 24.18 -6.96 4.03
C SER A 625 24.03 -7.18 2.53
N VAL A 626 23.57 -8.37 2.10
CA VAL A 626 23.30 -8.66 0.69
C VAL A 626 22.14 -7.78 0.18
N ILE A 627 21.05 -7.65 0.95
CA ILE A 627 19.95 -6.76 0.58
C ILE A 627 20.42 -5.32 0.46
N ARG A 628 21.30 -4.86 1.36
CA ARG A 628 21.90 -3.52 1.30
C ARG A 628 22.66 -3.28 -0.02
N SER A 629 23.48 -4.25 -0.44
CA SER A 629 24.23 -4.18 -1.70
C SER A 629 23.30 -4.21 -2.93
N LEU A 630 22.23 -5.03 -2.90
CA LEU A 630 21.25 -5.07 -3.98
C LEU A 630 20.48 -3.74 -4.12
N LYS A 631 20.22 -3.03 -3.02
CA LYS A 631 19.55 -1.72 -3.03
C LYS A 631 20.36 -0.63 -3.74
N GLU A 632 21.67 -0.76 -3.85
CA GLU A 632 22.49 0.16 -4.66
C GLU A 632 22.24 -0.02 -6.17
N GLN A 633 21.72 -1.19 -6.58
CA GLN A 633 21.45 -1.54 -7.97
C GLN A 633 19.99 -1.28 -8.38
N GLY A 634 19.08 -1.07 -7.43
CA GLY A 634 17.67 -0.84 -7.69
C GLY A 634 16.78 -1.06 -6.46
N ARG A 635 15.47 -0.91 -6.64
CA ARG A 635 14.50 -1.16 -5.56
C ARG A 635 14.31 -2.66 -5.35
N VAL A 636 14.50 -3.09 -4.12
CA VAL A 636 14.55 -4.51 -3.72
C VAL A 636 13.33 -4.90 -2.91
N ALA A 637 12.66 -5.99 -3.31
CA ALA A 637 11.79 -6.74 -2.41
C ALA A 637 12.53 -7.96 -1.88
N MET A 638 12.46 -8.21 -0.57
CA MET A 638 12.88 -9.45 0.06
C MET A 638 11.67 -10.31 0.36
N VAL A 639 11.72 -11.60 -0.01
CA VAL A 639 10.67 -12.60 0.29
C VAL A 639 11.26 -13.68 1.18
N GLY A 640 10.62 -13.92 2.32
CA GLY A 640 11.03 -14.94 3.28
C GLY A 640 9.86 -15.40 4.15
N ASP A 641 10.05 -16.49 4.90
CA ASP A 641 9.02 -17.12 5.74
C ASP A 641 9.35 -17.13 7.23
N GLY A 642 10.63 -16.89 7.60
CA GLY A 642 11.17 -17.16 8.90
C GLY A 642 11.66 -15.98 9.71
N ILE A 643 11.92 -16.26 10.99
CA ILE A 643 12.54 -15.34 11.95
C ILE A 643 13.93 -14.89 11.45
N ASN A 644 14.65 -15.78 10.78
CA ASN A 644 15.99 -15.52 10.25
C ASN A 644 16.03 -14.46 9.14
N ASP A 645 14.90 -14.21 8.50
CA ASP A 645 14.76 -13.25 7.41
C ASP A 645 14.32 -11.85 7.88
N ALA A 646 13.86 -11.71 9.13
CA ALA A 646 13.31 -10.48 9.64
C ALA A 646 14.23 -9.24 9.47
N PRO A 647 15.56 -9.33 9.71
CA PRO A 647 16.47 -8.23 9.44
C PRO A 647 16.53 -7.85 7.94
N ALA A 648 16.52 -8.84 7.05
CA ALA A 648 16.56 -8.65 5.61
C ALA A 648 15.23 -8.11 5.08
N LEU A 649 14.08 -8.61 5.59
CA LEU A 649 12.74 -8.11 5.29
C LEU A 649 12.61 -6.62 5.64
N THR A 650 13.04 -6.25 6.85
CA THR A 650 13.01 -4.84 7.31
C THR A 650 13.95 -3.94 6.50
N ARG A 651 15.09 -4.48 6.05
CA ARG A 651 16.08 -3.71 5.29
C ARG A 651 15.67 -3.45 3.85
N ALA A 652 14.93 -4.32 3.23
CA ALA A 652 14.44 -4.19 1.86
C ALA A 652 13.60 -2.92 1.67
N ASP A 653 13.33 -2.52 0.42
CA ASP A 653 12.34 -1.46 0.15
C ASP A 653 10.92 -1.97 0.39
N ILE A 654 10.72 -3.28 0.19
CA ILE A 654 9.50 -4.01 0.54
C ILE A 654 9.88 -5.39 1.10
N GLY A 655 9.50 -5.66 2.35
CA GLY A 655 9.54 -6.98 2.94
C GLY A 655 8.24 -7.73 2.64
N ILE A 656 8.33 -8.97 2.15
CA ILE A 656 7.18 -9.83 1.84
C ILE A 656 7.31 -11.12 2.65
N ALA A 657 6.41 -11.33 3.62
CA ALA A 657 6.30 -12.58 4.35
C ALA A 657 5.40 -13.56 3.58
N ILE A 658 5.88 -14.80 3.38
CA ILE A 658 5.14 -15.84 2.66
C ILE A 658 4.63 -16.93 3.61
N GLY A 659 3.37 -17.32 3.44
CA GLY A 659 2.69 -18.26 4.32
C GLY A 659 2.20 -17.59 5.61
N ALA A 660 1.45 -18.33 6.43
CA ALA A 660 1.07 -17.89 7.78
C ALA A 660 2.29 -17.94 8.73
N GLY A 661 3.41 -17.33 8.29
CA GLY A 661 4.73 -17.40 8.90
C GLY A 661 4.74 -17.05 10.39
N THR A 662 5.91 -17.06 11.00
CA THR A 662 6.07 -16.69 12.40
C THR A 662 5.61 -15.25 12.63
N ASP A 663 5.04 -14.96 13.78
CA ASP A 663 4.59 -13.61 14.15
C ASP A 663 5.70 -12.55 13.91
N VAL A 664 6.98 -12.94 14.11
CA VAL A 664 8.15 -12.07 13.88
C VAL A 664 8.33 -11.72 12.39
N ALA A 665 8.16 -12.69 11.47
CA ALA A 665 8.25 -12.40 10.03
C ALA A 665 7.07 -11.54 9.56
N ILE A 666 5.87 -11.83 10.09
CA ILE A 666 4.69 -11.00 9.83
C ILE A 666 4.94 -9.57 10.31
N ASP A 667 5.52 -9.36 11.49
CA ASP A 667 5.78 -8.02 12.02
C ASP A 667 6.84 -7.25 11.22
N ALA A 668 7.86 -7.94 10.74
CA ALA A 668 8.96 -7.34 9.98
C ALA A 668 8.59 -7.00 8.51
N ALA A 669 7.59 -7.67 7.93
CA ALA A 669 7.22 -7.52 6.53
C ALA A 669 6.26 -6.33 6.30
N ASP A 670 6.28 -5.77 5.08
CA ASP A 670 5.35 -4.77 4.57
C ASP A 670 4.12 -5.38 3.91
N VAL A 671 4.30 -6.59 3.34
CA VAL A 671 3.27 -7.38 2.66
C VAL A 671 3.25 -8.77 3.25
N VAL A 672 2.07 -9.26 3.59
CA VAL A 672 1.88 -10.62 4.11
C VAL A 672 1.05 -11.42 3.11
N LEU A 673 1.60 -12.54 2.66
CA LEU A 673 0.93 -13.51 1.80
C LEU A 673 0.40 -14.64 2.68
N MET A 674 -0.91 -14.74 2.78
CA MET A 674 -1.57 -15.72 3.65
C MET A 674 -1.36 -17.17 3.21
N LYS A 675 -1.06 -17.36 1.93
CA LYS A 675 -0.76 -18.67 1.33
C LYS A 675 0.73 -18.88 1.21
N SER A 676 1.17 -20.11 1.34
CA SER A 676 2.55 -20.48 1.10
C SER A 676 2.85 -20.74 -0.39
N ARG A 677 2.40 -19.81 -1.27
CA ARG A 677 2.60 -19.88 -2.72
C ARG A 677 3.47 -18.76 -3.22
N LEU A 678 4.51 -19.10 -3.96
CA LEU A 678 5.40 -18.09 -4.54
C LEU A 678 4.69 -17.26 -5.63
N SER A 679 3.68 -17.82 -6.29
CA SER A 679 2.85 -17.15 -7.31
C SER A 679 2.06 -15.93 -6.78
N ASP A 680 1.89 -15.81 -5.46
CA ASP A 680 1.26 -14.64 -4.85
C ASP A 680 2.20 -13.41 -4.82
N VAL A 681 3.53 -13.60 -4.95
CA VAL A 681 4.50 -12.50 -5.07
C VAL A 681 4.31 -11.70 -6.37
N PRO A 682 4.36 -12.33 -7.58
CA PRO A 682 4.03 -11.59 -8.79
C PRO A 682 2.59 -11.05 -8.80
N ALA A 683 1.63 -11.73 -8.17
CA ALA A 683 0.26 -11.26 -8.04
C ALA A 683 0.17 -9.97 -7.20
N ALA A 684 0.90 -9.86 -6.08
CA ALA A 684 0.99 -8.66 -5.26
C ALA A 684 1.57 -7.48 -6.03
N ILE A 685 2.66 -7.68 -6.76
CA ILE A 685 3.29 -6.65 -7.58
C ILE A 685 2.36 -6.21 -8.72
N ARG A 686 1.67 -7.16 -9.35
CA ARG A 686 0.69 -6.89 -10.43
C ARG A 686 -0.48 -6.06 -9.93
N LEU A 687 -1.03 -6.39 -8.76
CA LEU A 687 -2.10 -5.63 -8.12
C LEU A 687 -1.65 -4.21 -7.79
N SER A 688 -0.46 -4.06 -7.23
CA SER A 688 0.14 -2.76 -6.96
C SER A 688 0.27 -1.91 -8.23
N ARG A 689 0.84 -2.46 -9.31
CA ARG A 689 0.98 -1.77 -10.61
C ARG A 689 -0.38 -1.38 -11.19
N ALA A 690 -1.39 -2.24 -11.09
CA ALA A 690 -2.74 -1.94 -11.55
C ALA A 690 -3.38 -0.80 -10.75
N THR A 691 -3.16 -0.80 -9.42
CA THR A 691 -3.64 0.27 -8.53
C THR A 691 -2.95 1.60 -8.82
N LEU A 692 -1.63 1.61 -8.99
CA LEU A 692 -0.86 2.80 -9.38
C LEU A 692 -1.33 3.37 -10.72
N LYS A 693 -1.50 2.51 -11.72
CA LYS A 693 -2.03 2.93 -13.02
C LYS A 693 -3.41 3.57 -12.88
N ASN A 694 -4.29 2.98 -12.09
CA ASN A 694 -5.62 3.52 -11.82
C ASN A 694 -5.55 4.89 -11.13
N ILE A 695 -4.63 5.07 -10.17
CA ILE A 695 -4.37 6.36 -9.51
C ILE A 695 -3.93 7.41 -10.55
N HIS A 696 -2.97 7.09 -11.43
CA HIS A 696 -2.51 8.02 -12.45
C HIS A 696 -3.63 8.40 -13.44
N GLU A 697 -4.45 7.43 -13.87
CA GLU A 697 -5.63 7.70 -14.70
C GLU A 697 -6.61 8.64 -13.98
N ASN A 698 -6.89 8.41 -12.70
CA ASN A 698 -7.76 9.24 -11.89
C ASN A 698 -7.22 10.67 -11.74
N LEU A 699 -5.93 10.83 -11.45
CA LEU A 699 -5.27 12.12 -11.33
C LEU A 699 -5.28 12.88 -12.67
N PHE A 700 -4.97 12.17 -13.77
CA PHE A 700 -5.01 12.76 -15.11
C PHE A 700 -6.40 13.35 -15.40
N TRP A 701 -7.47 12.59 -15.22
CA TRP A 701 -8.83 13.07 -15.46
C TRP A 701 -9.24 14.19 -14.50
N ALA A 702 -8.81 14.11 -13.23
CA ALA A 702 -9.09 15.15 -12.24
C ALA A 702 -8.45 16.51 -12.59
N PHE A 703 -7.33 16.53 -13.30
CA PHE A 703 -6.69 17.75 -13.76
C PHE A 703 -7.17 18.20 -15.15
N PHE A 704 -7.33 17.26 -16.05
CA PHE A 704 -7.59 17.52 -17.47
C PHE A 704 -8.83 18.39 -17.70
N TYR A 705 -9.94 18.09 -17.02
CA TYR A 705 -11.14 18.90 -17.18
C TYR A 705 -10.98 20.32 -16.62
N ASN A 706 -10.16 20.53 -15.59
CA ASN A 706 -9.87 21.86 -15.04
C ASN A 706 -9.01 22.70 -16.01
N VAL A 707 -8.00 22.07 -16.63
CA VAL A 707 -7.13 22.75 -17.62
C VAL A 707 -7.94 23.29 -18.80
N ILE A 708 -8.94 22.54 -19.27
CA ILE A 708 -9.83 22.98 -20.35
C ILE A 708 -10.93 23.92 -19.82
N GLY A 709 -11.51 23.59 -18.67
CA GLY A 709 -12.68 24.25 -18.14
C GLY A 709 -12.41 25.64 -17.61
N ILE A 710 -11.26 25.89 -16.97
CA ILE A 710 -10.92 27.21 -16.41
C ILE A 710 -10.81 28.27 -17.50
N PRO A 711 -10.06 28.12 -18.60
CA PRO A 711 -10.03 29.07 -19.69
C PRO A 711 -11.41 29.32 -20.33
N LEU A 712 -12.20 28.23 -20.49
CA LEU A 712 -13.56 28.33 -21.02
C LEU A 712 -14.47 29.14 -20.09
N ALA A 713 -14.41 28.91 -18.79
CA ALA A 713 -15.17 29.63 -17.77
C ALA A 713 -14.74 31.10 -17.65
N ALA A 714 -13.44 31.36 -17.75
CA ALA A 714 -12.87 32.69 -17.77
C ALA A 714 -13.30 33.50 -19.03
N GLY A 715 -13.80 32.80 -20.05
CA GLY A 715 -14.28 33.43 -21.28
C GLY A 715 -13.20 33.76 -22.29
N VAL A 716 -12.04 33.08 -22.25
CA VAL A 716 -10.92 33.28 -23.19
C VAL A 716 -11.39 33.10 -24.65
N TRP A 717 -12.35 32.24 -24.90
CA TRP A 717 -12.87 31.93 -26.23
C TRP A 717 -14.04 32.81 -26.66
N ILE A 718 -14.54 33.72 -25.80
CA ILE A 718 -15.66 34.61 -26.13
C ILE A 718 -15.32 35.53 -27.30
N PRO A 719 -14.12 36.19 -27.36
CA PRO A 719 -13.80 37.09 -28.47
C PRO A 719 -13.68 36.40 -29.82
N ILE A 720 -13.34 35.06 -29.82
CA ILE A 720 -13.07 34.32 -31.05
C ILE A 720 -14.32 33.59 -31.54
N PHE A 721 -15.02 32.86 -30.64
CA PHE A 721 -16.12 31.94 -30.98
C PHE A 721 -17.46 32.35 -30.35
N GLY A 722 -17.50 33.37 -29.50
CA GLY A 722 -18.70 33.73 -28.74
C GLY A 722 -19.12 32.72 -27.67
N TRP A 723 -18.30 31.74 -27.37
CA TRP A 723 -18.65 30.68 -26.42
C TRP A 723 -18.65 31.16 -24.98
N THR A 724 -19.80 31.07 -24.36
CA THR A 724 -19.98 31.42 -22.94
C THR A 724 -20.30 30.18 -22.15
N LEU A 725 -19.62 29.96 -21.02
CA LEU A 725 -19.96 28.90 -20.10
C LEU A 725 -20.85 29.46 -18.98
N ASN A 726 -22.04 28.86 -18.85
CA ASN A 726 -22.90 29.13 -17.70
C ASN A 726 -22.35 28.40 -16.47
N PRO A 727 -22.31 29.04 -15.26
CA PRO A 727 -21.83 28.40 -14.01
C PRO A 727 -22.49 27.05 -13.69
N MET A 728 -23.74 26.85 -14.12
CA MET A 728 -24.46 25.58 -13.93
C MET A 728 -23.79 24.38 -14.61
N PHE A 729 -23.31 24.55 -15.86
CA PHE A 729 -22.59 23.49 -16.56
C PHE A 729 -21.24 23.18 -15.89
N GLY A 730 -20.59 24.21 -15.32
CA GLY A 730 -19.38 24.01 -14.51
C GLY A 730 -19.64 23.10 -13.29
N ALA A 731 -20.73 23.35 -12.57
CA ALA A 731 -21.13 22.53 -11.41
C ALA A 731 -21.50 21.09 -11.80
N ALA A 732 -22.18 20.90 -12.94
CA ALA A 732 -22.52 19.58 -13.47
C ALA A 732 -21.25 18.80 -13.87
N ALA A 733 -20.33 19.42 -14.59
CA ALA A 733 -19.07 18.82 -15.00
C ALA A 733 -18.22 18.38 -13.80
N MET A 734 -18.15 19.20 -12.76
CA MET A 734 -17.46 18.88 -11.50
C MET A 734 -18.07 17.64 -10.81
N SER A 735 -19.40 17.56 -10.71
CA SER A 735 -20.08 16.42 -10.11
C SER A 735 -19.83 15.12 -10.88
N LEU A 736 -19.84 15.21 -12.21
CA LEU A 736 -19.56 14.08 -13.12
C LEU A 736 -18.11 13.62 -13.01
N SER A 737 -17.15 14.54 -12.86
CA SER A 737 -15.73 14.21 -12.68
C SER A 737 -15.50 13.32 -11.44
N SER A 738 -16.07 13.67 -10.29
CA SER A 738 -15.98 12.87 -9.08
C SER A 738 -16.59 11.47 -9.26
N PHE A 739 -17.72 11.37 -9.96
CA PHE A 739 -18.35 10.09 -10.29
C PHE A 739 -17.45 9.24 -11.21
N CYS A 740 -16.83 9.82 -12.22
CA CYS A 740 -15.92 9.11 -13.13
C CYS A 740 -14.70 8.54 -12.38
N VAL A 741 -14.06 9.33 -11.51
CA VAL A 741 -12.90 8.89 -10.71
C VAL A 741 -13.24 7.69 -9.84
N VAL A 742 -14.37 7.73 -9.13
CA VAL A 742 -14.78 6.62 -8.28
C VAL A 742 -15.16 5.39 -9.10
N THR A 743 -15.88 5.55 -10.20
CA THR A 743 -16.24 4.44 -11.08
C THR A 743 -14.99 3.78 -11.68
N ASN A 744 -13.98 4.58 -12.05
CA ASN A 744 -12.71 4.05 -12.53
C ASN A 744 -11.97 3.27 -11.43
N ALA A 745 -11.96 3.78 -10.19
CA ALA A 745 -11.36 3.05 -9.07
C ALA A 745 -12.08 1.73 -8.78
N LEU A 746 -13.41 1.71 -8.80
CA LEU A 746 -14.20 0.49 -8.62
C LEU A 746 -13.98 -0.57 -9.72
N ARG A 747 -13.46 -0.16 -10.89
CA ARG A 747 -13.06 -1.10 -11.97
C ARG A 747 -11.96 -2.08 -11.51
N LEU A 748 -11.15 -1.70 -10.50
CA LEU A 748 -10.17 -2.61 -9.90
C LEU A 748 -10.81 -3.88 -9.30
N ASN A 749 -12.07 -3.85 -8.89
CA ASN A 749 -12.77 -5.04 -8.41
C ASN A 749 -12.95 -6.13 -9.50
N LEU A 750 -12.80 -5.78 -10.76
CA LEU A 750 -12.84 -6.70 -11.90
C LEU A 750 -11.45 -7.20 -12.31
N PHE A 751 -10.42 -6.77 -11.60
CA PHE A 751 -9.05 -7.13 -11.91
C PHE A 751 -8.72 -8.54 -11.41
N LYS A 752 -8.14 -9.37 -12.27
CA LYS A 752 -7.70 -10.73 -11.95
C LYS A 752 -6.22 -10.70 -11.58
N VAL A 753 -5.90 -10.86 -10.31
CA VAL A 753 -4.54 -10.71 -9.76
C VAL A 753 -3.55 -11.77 -10.26
N HIS A 754 -4.04 -12.98 -10.58
CA HIS A 754 -3.22 -14.10 -11.08
C HIS A 754 -3.18 -14.20 -12.62
N ASP A 755 -3.77 -13.25 -13.36
CA ASP A 755 -3.72 -13.24 -14.82
C ASP A 755 -2.46 -12.54 -15.32
N SER A 756 -1.46 -13.31 -15.71
CA SER A 756 -0.17 -12.84 -16.22
C SER A 756 -0.20 -12.38 -17.70
N SER A 757 -1.31 -12.59 -18.41
CA SER A 757 -1.41 -12.33 -19.87
C SER A 757 -1.19 -10.85 -20.24
N LYS A 758 -1.36 -9.94 -19.29
CA LYS A 758 -1.25 -8.48 -19.49
C LYS A 758 -0.01 -7.86 -18.87
N ASP A 759 0.91 -8.67 -18.38
CA ASP A 759 2.14 -8.18 -17.78
C ASP A 759 3.00 -7.44 -18.79
N LYS A 760 3.54 -6.29 -18.38
CA LYS A 760 4.40 -5.46 -19.20
C LYS A 760 5.73 -5.23 -18.50
N LYS A 761 6.82 -5.34 -19.24
CA LYS A 761 8.15 -4.93 -18.75
C LYS A 761 8.12 -3.42 -18.47
N ILE A 762 8.65 -3.02 -17.32
CA ILE A 762 8.86 -1.60 -17.02
C ILE A 762 10.01 -1.10 -17.90
N LYS A 763 9.82 0.02 -18.61
CA LYS A 763 10.90 0.65 -19.37
C LYS A 763 11.92 1.23 -18.39
N GLN A 764 13.18 0.85 -18.53
CA GLN A 764 14.28 1.27 -17.65
C GLN A 764 14.40 2.80 -17.49
N ASN A 765 14.01 3.58 -18.50
CA ASN A 765 14.07 5.05 -18.47
C ASN A 765 13.04 5.71 -17.53
N GLU A 766 11.89 5.08 -17.28
CA GLU A 766 10.90 5.63 -16.32
C GLU A 766 11.35 5.43 -14.87
N LEU A 767 12.23 4.48 -14.61
CA LEU A 767 12.74 4.13 -13.30
C LEU A 767 13.93 5.00 -12.85
N LEU A 768 14.79 5.41 -13.78
CA LEU A 768 15.86 6.40 -13.52
C LEU A 768 15.27 7.77 -13.14
N ALA A 769 14.19 8.18 -13.79
CA ALA A 769 13.48 9.42 -13.47
C ALA A 769 12.86 9.41 -12.06
N SER A 770 12.39 8.25 -11.58
CA SER A 770 11.84 8.11 -10.22
C SER A 770 12.93 8.14 -9.14
N HIS A 771 14.12 7.58 -9.40
CA HIS A 771 15.27 7.65 -8.49
C HIS A 771 15.80 9.08 -8.35
N ILE A 772 15.82 9.85 -9.45
CA ILE A 772 16.27 11.26 -9.43
C ILE A 772 15.23 12.13 -8.70
N ALA A 773 13.94 11.87 -8.87
CA ALA A 773 12.89 12.63 -8.20
C ALA A 773 12.83 12.39 -6.67
N ASP A 774 13.13 11.17 -6.20
CA ASP A 774 13.14 10.86 -4.76
C ASP A 774 14.44 11.32 -4.07
N SER A 775 15.58 11.33 -4.78
CA SER A 775 16.86 11.84 -4.25
C SER A 775 16.92 13.36 -4.19
N THR A 776 16.12 14.07 -5.02
CA THR A 776 16.02 15.54 -5.01
C THR A 776 14.91 16.09 -4.11
N GLY A 777 14.08 15.22 -3.54
CA GLY A 777 12.93 15.61 -2.68
C GLY A 777 13.28 16.14 -1.29
N ASN A 778 14.54 16.17 -0.87
CA ASN A 778 14.90 16.57 0.51
C ASN A 778 15.72 17.87 0.67
N HIS A 779 16.04 18.60 -0.38
CA HIS A 779 16.60 19.96 -0.25
C HIS A 779 16.37 20.76 -1.53
N THR A 780 15.42 21.68 -1.53
CA THR A 780 15.62 23.07 -1.99
C THR A 780 14.30 23.83 -1.97
N THR A 781 14.20 24.77 -1.05
CA THR A 781 13.40 25.98 -1.22
C THR A 781 14.25 26.96 -2.03
N GLY A 782 13.72 27.45 -3.16
CA GLY A 782 14.22 28.66 -3.78
C GLY A 782 14.48 28.57 -5.28
N ASN A 783 13.62 29.26 -6.01
CA ASN A 783 13.82 29.87 -7.33
C ASN A 783 14.42 29.06 -8.49
N ALA A 784 13.57 28.68 -9.41
CA ALA A 784 13.82 28.85 -10.86
C ALA A 784 12.54 28.56 -11.65
N ALA A 785 11.81 29.60 -11.98
CA ALA A 785 10.87 29.59 -13.10
C ALA A 785 11.56 30.42 -14.20
N SER A 786 11.94 29.74 -15.26
CA SER A 786 12.01 30.25 -16.63
C SER A 786 13.00 29.39 -17.42
N ASP A 787 12.58 29.07 -18.61
CA ASP A 787 13.30 28.47 -19.75
C ASP A 787 13.06 26.96 -19.96
N MET A 788 11.97 26.69 -20.67
CA MET A 788 11.87 25.60 -21.65
C MET A 788 10.82 26.00 -22.71
N ALA A 789 11.31 26.48 -23.80
CA ALA A 789 10.64 26.43 -25.08
C ALA A 789 11.65 26.03 -26.17
N ASP A 790 11.16 25.16 -27.05
CA ASP A 790 11.67 24.79 -28.36
C ASP A 790 12.90 23.85 -28.49
N ASN A 791 12.66 22.62 -28.92
CA ASN A 791 12.86 22.22 -30.32
C ASN A 791 12.56 20.72 -30.54
N ASN A 792 11.54 20.48 -31.35
CA ASN A 792 11.35 19.24 -32.12
C ASN A 792 12.23 19.31 -33.35
N GLU A 793 12.97 18.25 -33.60
CA GLU A 793 13.14 17.76 -34.98
C GLU A 793 13.63 16.29 -35.02
N ILE A 794 12.92 15.52 -35.82
CA ILE A 794 13.10 14.12 -36.16
C ILE A 794 14.29 13.98 -37.12
N HIS A 795 15.17 13.01 -36.96
CA HIS A 795 15.74 12.26 -38.07
C HIS A 795 16.33 10.90 -37.65
N ASP A 796 15.82 9.87 -38.36
CA ASP A 796 16.38 8.53 -38.52
C ASP A 796 17.84 8.58 -38.97
N HIS A 797 18.67 7.67 -38.46
CA HIS A 797 19.53 6.81 -39.28
C HIS A 797 20.23 5.71 -38.46
N LYS A 798 20.26 4.56 -39.14
CA LYS A 798 20.86 3.27 -38.76
C LYS A 798 22.39 3.30 -38.65
N ASP A 799 22.84 2.32 -37.85
CA ASP A 799 24.12 1.57 -37.95
C ASP A 799 25.43 2.34 -37.97
N GLN A 800 26.23 2.15 -36.95
CA GLN A 800 27.60 1.64 -37.09
C GLN A 800 28.27 1.38 -35.74
N GLU A 801 28.84 0.20 -35.69
CA GLU A 801 29.68 -0.37 -34.63
C GLU A 801 30.92 0.47 -34.25
N ASN A 802 31.34 0.26 -33.02
CA ASN A 802 32.75 0.16 -32.56
C ASN A 802 33.66 1.37 -32.60
N LYS A 803 34.28 1.56 -31.45
CA LYS A 803 35.48 2.31 -31.15
C LYS A 803 35.29 3.79 -30.78
N LYS A 804 35.31 4.00 -29.47
CA LYS A 804 36.28 4.98 -28.90
C LYS A 804 36.26 4.90 -27.37
N GLU A 805 37.11 4.03 -26.86
CA GLU A 805 37.86 4.33 -25.63
C GLU A 805 38.73 5.55 -25.84
N ASN A 806 38.95 6.30 -24.79
CA ASN A 806 39.94 7.33 -24.62
C ASN A 806 39.74 8.64 -25.39
N LYS A 807 39.12 9.60 -24.69
CA LYS A 807 39.72 10.96 -24.68
C LYS A 807 39.13 11.80 -23.54
N GLU A 808 40.08 12.33 -22.79
CA GLU A 808 40.10 13.56 -22.00
C GLU A 808 39.79 13.41 -20.49
N ASN A 809 40.76 12.82 -19.79
CA ASN A 809 41.18 13.31 -18.46
C ASN A 809 42.57 13.93 -18.61
N LYS A 810 42.65 15.18 -19.04
CA LYS A 810 43.85 15.97 -18.99
C LYS A 810 43.61 17.13 -18.02
N GLY A 811 44.19 17.03 -16.77
CA GLY A 811 44.32 18.15 -15.87
C GLY A 811 43.74 18.02 -14.48
N MET A 812 43.41 16.81 -14.00
CA MET A 812 43.05 16.64 -12.58
C MET A 812 44.16 15.91 -11.82
N THR A 813 44.60 16.49 -10.72
CA THR A 813 45.55 15.88 -9.77
C THR A 813 44.76 14.98 -8.82
N THR A 814 45.20 13.72 -8.71
CA THR A 814 44.64 12.78 -7.75
C THR A 814 45.46 12.82 -6.44
N ILE A 815 44.79 13.14 -5.34
CA ILE A 815 45.43 13.24 -4.03
C ILE A 815 44.90 12.11 -3.18
N THR A 816 45.75 11.21 -2.73
CA THR A 816 45.41 10.11 -1.84
C THR A 816 45.90 10.42 -0.44
N VAL A 817 44.99 10.47 0.52
CA VAL A 817 45.26 10.75 1.93
C VAL A 817 44.97 9.50 2.77
N ASN A 818 45.95 9.03 3.51
CA ASN A 818 45.77 7.95 4.47
C ASN A 818 45.23 8.51 5.78
N VAL A 819 44.04 8.09 6.15
CA VAL A 819 43.28 8.60 7.31
C VAL A 819 43.01 7.48 8.31
N THR A 820 43.36 7.71 9.56
CA THR A 820 43.07 6.76 10.67
C THR A 820 41.95 7.30 11.55
N GLY A 821 41.19 6.38 12.18
CA GLY A 821 40.03 6.73 13.03
C GLY A 821 38.68 6.67 12.35
N MET A 822 38.61 6.43 11.02
CA MET A 822 37.34 6.15 10.34
C MET A 822 36.89 4.71 10.65
N MET A 823 35.72 4.51 11.26
CA MET A 823 35.23 3.18 11.67
C MET A 823 33.97 2.72 10.92
N CYS A 824 33.34 3.59 10.14
CA CYS A 824 32.10 3.29 9.43
C CYS A 824 31.80 4.27 8.30
N GLY A 825 30.82 3.98 7.44
CA GLY A 825 30.41 4.83 6.33
C GLY A 825 29.93 6.25 6.73
N HIS A 826 29.52 6.44 7.98
CA HIS A 826 29.19 7.78 8.49
C HIS A 826 30.45 8.64 8.69
N CYS A 827 31.57 8.02 9.12
CA CYS A 827 32.87 8.67 9.21
C CYS A 827 33.37 9.08 7.82
N GLU A 828 33.21 8.23 6.81
CA GLU A 828 33.55 8.54 5.41
C GLU A 828 32.80 9.77 4.91
N ALA A 829 31.47 9.80 5.12
CA ALA A 829 30.65 10.93 4.73
C ALA A 829 31.08 12.24 5.44
N HIS A 830 31.51 12.14 6.69
CA HIS A 830 31.96 13.29 7.47
C HIS A 830 33.29 13.85 6.94
N VAL A 831 34.27 12.97 6.65
CA VAL A 831 35.53 13.35 6.03
C VAL A 831 35.31 13.93 4.63
N ASN A 832 34.48 13.26 3.80
CA ASN A 832 34.16 13.74 2.46
C ASN A 832 33.54 15.14 2.49
N LYS A 833 32.63 15.39 3.43
CA LYS A 833 31.99 16.70 3.60
C LYS A 833 32.98 17.77 4.02
N ALA A 834 33.83 17.51 5.02
CA ALA A 834 34.80 18.47 5.51
C ALA A 834 35.79 18.89 4.41
N VAL A 835 36.27 17.91 3.63
CA VAL A 835 37.22 18.19 2.54
C VAL A 835 36.54 18.95 1.39
N LYS A 836 35.32 18.59 1.01
CA LYS A 836 34.53 19.29 -0.03
C LYS A 836 34.28 20.76 0.34
N GLU A 837 33.88 21.00 1.57
CA GLU A 837 33.60 22.37 2.07
C GLU A 837 34.86 23.23 2.19
N ALA A 838 36.00 22.63 2.58
CA ALA A 838 37.24 23.38 2.79
C ALA A 838 38.00 23.73 1.49
N PHE A 839 37.91 22.87 0.48
CA PHE A 839 38.68 23.02 -0.76
C PHE A 839 37.82 23.30 -2.00
N GLY A 840 36.50 23.28 -1.87
CA GLY A 840 35.58 23.52 -3.00
C GLY A 840 35.66 22.44 -4.11
N VAL A 841 36.09 21.23 -3.77
CA VAL A 841 36.20 20.09 -4.69
C VAL A 841 34.95 19.23 -4.63
N GLU A 842 34.47 18.76 -5.78
CA GLU A 842 33.25 17.98 -5.84
C GLU A 842 33.49 16.46 -5.72
N ASP A 843 34.66 15.97 -6.12
CA ASP A 843 34.99 14.54 -6.14
C ASP A 843 35.96 14.16 -5.02
N VAL A 844 35.40 13.67 -3.90
CA VAL A 844 36.11 13.17 -2.73
C VAL A 844 35.49 11.85 -2.30
N ILE A 845 36.31 10.81 -2.24
CA ILE A 845 35.87 9.45 -1.89
C ILE A 845 36.72 8.91 -0.72
N SER A 846 36.12 8.74 0.43
CA SER A 846 36.76 8.10 1.59
C SER A 846 36.33 6.64 1.72
N SER A 847 37.24 5.80 2.21
CA SER A 847 37.01 4.40 2.53
C SER A 847 37.58 4.06 3.90
N HIS A 848 36.70 3.69 4.84
CA HIS A 848 37.08 3.27 6.19
C HIS A 848 37.76 1.90 6.18
N GLU A 849 37.41 1.02 5.23
CA GLU A 849 38.02 -0.29 5.07
C GLU A 849 39.50 -0.20 4.61
N LYS A 850 39.80 0.78 3.74
CA LYS A 850 41.14 1.02 3.20
C LYS A 850 41.90 2.05 4.02
N GLY A 851 41.25 2.77 4.91
CA GLY A 851 41.84 3.88 5.66
C GLY A 851 42.31 5.01 4.76
N THR A 852 41.65 5.28 3.62
CA THR A 852 42.10 6.26 2.61
C THR A 852 40.96 7.19 2.21
N THR A 853 41.34 8.44 1.88
CA THR A 853 40.48 9.43 1.23
C THR A 853 41.15 9.87 -0.06
N VAL A 854 40.46 9.70 -1.18
CA VAL A 854 40.90 10.11 -2.52
C VAL A 854 40.19 11.41 -2.89
N ILE A 855 40.97 12.42 -3.30
CA ILE A 855 40.49 13.75 -3.66
C ILE A 855 40.91 14.02 -5.11
N HIS A 856 39.97 14.35 -5.98
CA HIS A 856 40.26 14.81 -7.33
C HIS A 856 40.13 16.33 -7.39
N ALA A 857 41.26 17.02 -7.62
CA ALA A 857 41.32 18.47 -7.64
C ALA A 857 42.00 18.99 -8.93
N PRO A 858 41.62 20.19 -9.45
CA PRO A 858 42.21 20.75 -10.65
C PRO A 858 43.67 21.17 -10.45
N GLU A 859 44.13 21.36 -9.21
CA GLU A 859 45.49 21.74 -8.84
C GLU A 859 45.93 21.00 -7.57
N LYS A 860 47.23 20.94 -7.30
CA LYS A 860 47.77 20.38 -6.07
C LYS A 860 47.27 21.18 -4.87
N LEU A 861 46.75 20.49 -3.87
CA LEU A 861 46.25 21.09 -2.63
C LEU A 861 47.38 21.18 -1.58
N ASP A 862 47.26 22.14 -0.70
CA ASP A 862 48.19 22.34 0.44
C ASP A 862 48.00 21.16 1.43
N GLU A 863 49.10 20.40 1.64
CA GLU A 863 49.11 19.22 2.50
C GLU A 863 48.87 19.56 3.97
N ASP A 864 49.40 20.70 4.45
CA ASP A 864 49.19 21.11 5.84
C ASP A 864 47.74 21.48 6.09
N LYS A 865 47.08 22.09 5.13
CA LYS A 865 45.67 22.43 5.20
C LYS A 865 44.78 21.18 5.10
N ILE A 866 45.16 20.16 4.30
CA ILE A 866 44.44 18.86 4.26
C ILE A 866 44.52 18.19 5.63
N ARG A 867 45.70 18.20 6.27
CA ARG A 867 45.90 17.65 7.62
C ARG A 867 45.05 18.37 8.66
N GLU A 868 44.99 19.68 8.60
CA GLU A 868 44.23 20.53 9.52
C GLU A 868 42.69 20.23 9.38
N VAL A 869 42.17 20.23 8.19
CA VAL A 869 40.74 19.97 7.91
C VAL A 869 40.28 18.58 8.36
N ILE A 870 41.08 17.56 8.08
CA ILE A 870 40.75 16.18 8.49
C ILE A 870 40.92 16.03 10.01
N LYS A 871 41.86 16.73 10.64
CA LYS A 871 42.03 16.75 12.09
C LYS A 871 40.89 17.49 12.79
N GLU A 872 40.41 18.61 12.24
CA GLU A 872 39.24 19.32 12.74
C GLU A 872 37.95 18.45 12.62
N ALA A 873 37.87 17.61 11.59
CA ALA A 873 36.81 16.60 11.46
C ALA A 873 36.97 15.43 12.44
N GLY A 874 38.02 15.41 13.29
CA GLY A 874 38.22 14.41 14.36
C GLY A 874 38.96 13.15 13.92
N TYR A 875 39.72 13.19 12.80
CA TYR A 875 40.48 12.05 12.28
C TYR A 875 41.97 12.41 12.13
N GLU A 876 42.85 11.39 12.07
CA GLU A 876 44.31 11.58 11.91
C GLU A 876 44.78 11.21 10.51
N VAL A 877 45.63 12.06 9.91
CA VAL A 877 46.28 11.83 8.61
C VAL A 877 47.68 11.24 8.80
N THR A 878 47.90 10.04 8.31
CA THR A 878 49.18 9.32 8.40
C THR A 878 50.09 9.49 7.17
N GLY A 879 49.53 9.83 6.02
CA GLY A 879 50.28 10.07 4.78
C GLY A 879 49.43 10.76 3.71
N ILE A 880 50.09 11.53 2.84
CA ILE A 880 49.46 12.19 1.67
C ILE A 880 50.33 11.92 0.45
N THR A 881 49.71 11.55 -0.65
CA THR A 881 50.38 11.34 -1.96
C THR A 881 49.61 12.12 -3.02
N GLN A 882 50.25 12.96 -3.81
CA GLN A 882 49.63 13.77 -4.86
C GLN A 882 50.23 13.39 -6.21
N GLU A 883 49.45 12.79 -7.12
CA GLU A 883 49.84 12.34 -8.44
C GLU A 883 49.20 13.18 -9.56
#